data_cc878ab0c723b6db4ea50e7008e394ab
#
_entry.id   cc878ab0c723b6db4ea50e7008e394ab
#
_cell.length_a   1.000
_cell.length_b   1.000
_cell.length_c   1.000
_cell.angle_alpha   90.00
_cell.angle_beta   90.00
_cell.angle_gamma   90.00
#
_symmetry.space_group_name_H-M   'P 1'
#
loop_
_entity.id
_entity.type
_entity.pdbx_description
1 polymer ?
#
loop_
_entity_poly.entity_id
_entity_poly.type
_entity_poly.pdbx_seq_one_letter_code
_entity_poly.pdbx_strand_id
1 'polypeptide(L)'
;MHMGVVDDRTGPVRSRDRFLHGGSAESVVRSVRSPILSSWQRSLLLGLSPDQTELPFTEDFDAEGPVVRAAAPVLDRLAALFAGSRMNICLADGHGTVLERRFGDKTLPGRLPAIQTEPGFVFAERVAGTNGIGLTLAERQLVQVNGAEHFAERSQSSACTAAPIRDQLSGHIEGVLCLGYPYTDADPALAAVVRRAAEAIERRLMEQSSARERGLLQAYLEAAIRVRAHGDALDGHPVTLAELLLSELEQSDHTTLKEKATELLAGAHRAAAEVSLSHGRRVTLVSRPVTSPAGVEGIVVEALLPDEEEHHAPAPAHAHAPLHAHAAAPASGTAPAAPAPGAGAGSGAVRGLVLVGEPEVGKYAVAARRRLELLAEASTRIGTTLDVGRTARELAETAVPRLADFVTVDVPESVLRGEESGDPTGELHRTVVHGIRDDCPFYPVGERLVLRPTTPHMRSLATGQPVLEPELKAAFGWIAQDPVHAELLLAHNIHSLITVPLLARGVVLGVACFYRSRNPAPYGDDDRSLAQELAARASLCIDNARRYTREHTLALSLQRSLLPHGLPEQSAVEVAHRYLPAESGVGGDWFDVIPLSGTRVALLVGDVVGHGLHAAATMGRLRTAARNFAELELAPDELLTHLDNLMVRLDREEGGDDPAAGSTAIVGATCLYAVYDPTTQRCTMARAGHPPPALLLPDGTVTFPDLPAGPPLGLGGLPFESAEVHLPENSRLVLYTDGLIEDRHRDIDLALEELHRTLATDPGRSPEDTCQAILDALAPEHPADDIALLVARTRATPPDRIAAWELPADPARVGDVRAAAMEQLGRWGLEESSFATELLLSELVTNGIRYGGGEPVRVRLIHDRTLICEVYDASNTAPRMRQAANTDEGGRGLFLVAQLAQAWGTRYTPDGKVIWAECALDAA
;
A
#
# COMPACT_ATOMS: atom_id res chain seq x y z
N MET A 1 26.23 36.60 -25.87
CA MET A 1 25.73 35.31 -26.29
C MET A 1 24.26 35.24 -25.92
N HIS A 2 23.40 35.39 -26.91
CA HIS A 2 21.94 35.24 -26.72
C HIS A 2 21.64 33.75 -26.69
N MET A 3 21.24 33.20 -25.56
CA MET A 3 20.56 31.90 -25.52
C MET A 3 19.10 32.16 -25.94
N GLY A 4 18.76 31.61 -27.11
CA GLY A 4 17.41 31.62 -27.63
C GLY A 4 16.49 30.77 -26.76
N VAL A 5 15.39 31.36 -26.35
CA VAL A 5 14.25 30.65 -25.76
C VAL A 5 13.73 29.69 -26.84
N VAL A 6 13.87 28.43 -26.63
CA VAL A 6 13.27 27.38 -27.47
C VAL A 6 11.76 27.49 -27.30
N ASP A 7 11.05 27.77 -28.40
CA ASP A 7 9.59 27.82 -28.45
C ASP A 7 9.00 26.43 -28.19
N ASP A 8 8.56 26.19 -26.96
CA ASP A 8 8.05 24.88 -26.46
C ASP A 8 6.64 24.52 -27.01
N ARG A 9 6.16 25.25 -28.01
CA ARG A 9 4.84 25.06 -28.63
C ARG A 9 4.73 23.83 -29.55
N THR A 10 5.83 23.18 -29.89
CA THR A 10 5.85 22.04 -30.82
C THR A 10 5.83 20.68 -30.11
N GLY A 11 6.01 20.64 -28.77
CA GLY A 11 6.06 19.42 -27.97
C GLY A 11 4.74 18.63 -27.98
N PRO A 12 3.59 19.24 -27.59
CA PRO A 12 2.32 18.52 -27.54
C PRO A 12 1.82 18.04 -28.90
N VAL A 13 2.03 18.81 -29.99
CA VAL A 13 1.63 18.46 -31.35
C VAL A 13 2.36 17.18 -31.79
N ARG A 14 3.69 17.15 -31.66
CA ARG A 14 4.50 15.98 -32.03
C ARG A 14 4.18 14.75 -31.18
N SER A 15 3.83 14.96 -29.93
CA SER A 15 3.49 13.88 -29.01
C SER A 15 2.13 13.27 -29.34
N ARG A 16 1.14 14.09 -29.69
CA ARG A 16 -0.17 13.65 -30.17
C ARG A 16 -0.04 12.84 -31.46
N ASP A 17 0.69 13.36 -32.44
CA ASP A 17 0.88 12.69 -33.73
C ASP A 17 1.58 11.33 -33.55
N ARG A 18 2.59 11.25 -32.68
CA ARG A 18 3.23 9.97 -32.33
C ARG A 18 2.25 9.01 -31.70
N PHE A 19 1.44 9.50 -30.76
CA PHE A 19 0.45 8.69 -30.04
C PHE A 19 -0.60 8.11 -31.02
N LEU A 20 -1.15 8.91 -31.90
CA LEU A 20 -2.15 8.53 -32.90
C LEU A 20 -1.59 7.54 -33.93
N HIS A 21 -0.29 7.59 -34.26
CA HIS A 21 0.39 6.67 -35.20
C HIS A 21 0.98 5.44 -34.51
N GLY A 22 0.57 5.06 -33.30
CA GLY A 22 0.96 3.83 -32.63
C GLY A 22 2.30 3.87 -31.90
N GLY A 23 2.81 5.06 -31.58
CA GLY A 23 3.96 5.23 -30.69
C GLY A 23 3.66 4.76 -29.26
N SER A 24 4.63 4.11 -28.60
CA SER A 24 4.45 3.64 -27.22
C SER A 24 4.08 4.79 -26.29
N ALA A 25 3.15 4.53 -25.36
CA ALA A 25 2.72 5.50 -24.35
C ALA A 25 3.92 6.08 -23.55
N GLU A 26 4.94 5.27 -23.28
CA GLU A 26 6.17 5.68 -22.58
C GLU A 26 6.95 6.80 -23.29
N SER A 27 6.90 6.84 -24.63
CA SER A 27 7.58 7.88 -25.41
C SER A 27 6.86 9.25 -25.36
N VAL A 28 5.62 9.28 -24.89
CA VAL A 28 4.72 10.44 -24.87
C VAL A 28 4.52 11.01 -23.46
N VAL A 29 4.70 10.17 -22.42
CA VAL A 29 4.47 10.48 -21.00
C VAL A 29 5.26 11.71 -20.52
N ARG A 30 6.45 11.97 -21.06
CA ARG A 30 7.27 13.12 -20.62
C ARG A 30 6.79 14.50 -21.13
N SER A 31 5.84 14.55 -22.05
CA SER A 31 5.45 15.78 -22.74
C SER A 31 3.94 16.07 -22.71
N VAL A 32 3.11 15.17 -22.16
CA VAL A 32 1.66 15.29 -22.12
C VAL A 32 1.17 14.99 -20.69
N ARG A 33 0.28 15.84 -20.18
CA ARG A 33 -0.30 15.69 -18.84
C ARG A 33 -1.08 14.38 -18.72
N SER A 34 -0.94 13.67 -17.59
CA SER A 34 -1.57 12.35 -17.35
C SER A 34 -3.08 12.30 -17.66
N PRO A 35 -3.94 13.26 -17.22
CA PRO A 35 -5.37 13.22 -17.55
C PRO A 35 -5.65 13.29 -19.05
N ILE A 36 -4.85 14.06 -19.79
CA ILE A 36 -4.99 14.21 -21.26
C ILE A 36 -4.62 12.88 -21.94
N LEU A 37 -3.50 12.28 -21.55
CA LEU A 37 -3.06 11.00 -22.12
C LEU A 37 -4.09 9.88 -21.85
N SER A 38 -4.60 9.78 -20.65
CA SER A 38 -5.65 8.83 -20.29
C SER A 38 -6.94 9.07 -21.09
N SER A 39 -7.30 10.33 -21.33
CA SER A 39 -8.46 10.69 -22.15
C SER A 39 -8.25 10.32 -23.63
N TRP A 40 -7.06 10.53 -24.19
CA TRP A 40 -6.73 10.08 -25.55
C TRP A 40 -6.82 8.56 -25.67
N GLN A 41 -6.34 7.82 -24.69
CA GLN A 41 -6.45 6.35 -24.66
C GLN A 41 -7.91 5.90 -24.64
N ARG A 42 -8.74 6.50 -23.77
CA ARG A 42 -10.18 6.22 -23.72
C ARG A 42 -10.86 6.52 -25.06
N SER A 43 -10.51 7.66 -25.67
CA SER A 43 -11.08 8.06 -26.97
C SER A 43 -10.76 7.06 -28.08
N LEU A 44 -9.51 6.56 -28.17
CA LEU A 44 -9.12 5.52 -29.14
C LEU A 44 -9.80 4.19 -28.85
N LEU A 45 -9.89 3.77 -27.59
CA LEU A 45 -10.58 2.54 -27.20
C LEU A 45 -12.06 2.55 -27.55
N LEU A 46 -12.69 3.72 -27.54
CA LEU A 46 -14.07 3.93 -27.96
C LEU A 46 -14.23 4.03 -29.49
N GLY A 47 -13.13 3.90 -30.24
CA GLY A 47 -13.15 3.94 -31.71
C GLY A 47 -13.36 5.34 -32.29
N LEU A 48 -13.11 6.41 -31.55
CA LEU A 48 -13.27 7.77 -32.04
C LEU A 48 -12.13 8.12 -32.99
N SER A 49 -12.47 8.87 -34.07
CA SER A 49 -11.50 9.39 -35.03
C SER A 49 -11.19 10.88 -34.74
N PRO A 50 -9.90 11.30 -34.82
CA PRO A 50 -9.53 12.69 -34.67
C PRO A 50 -10.16 13.63 -35.71
N ASP A 51 -10.46 13.12 -36.91
CA ASP A 51 -11.06 13.85 -38.04
C ASP A 51 -12.60 13.87 -37.98
N GLN A 52 -13.20 13.34 -36.92
CA GLN A 52 -14.65 13.34 -36.76
C GLN A 52 -15.22 14.74 -36.87
N THR A 53 -16.14 14.95 -37.85
CA THR A 53 -16.72 16.28 -38.14
C THR A 53 -18.07 16.50 -37.52
N GLU A 54 -18.82 15.45 -37.20
CA GLU A 54 -20.19 15.51 -36.70
C GLU A 54 -20.24 15.08 -35.22
N LEU A 55 -20.97 15.86 -34.41
CA LEU A 55 -21.30 15.50 -33.05
C LEU A 55 -22.77 15.13 -32.94
N PRO A 56 -23.14 14.21 -32.03
CA PRO A 56 -24.55 13.93 -31.74
C PRO A 56 -25.31 15.21 -31.35
N PHE A 57 -26.51 15.33 -31.87
CA PHE A 57 -27.43 16.42 -31.53
C PHE A 57 -28.71 15.83 -30.94
N THR A 58 -29.22 16.44 -29.87
CA THR A 58 -30.51 16.11 -29.26
C THR A 58 -31.42 17.34 -29.25
N GLU A 59 -32.66 17.18 -29.66
CA GLU A 59 -33.69 18.24 -29.55
C GLU A 59 -34.32 18.26 -28.16
N ASP A 60 -34.24 17.13 -27.43
CA ASP A 60 -34.85 16.98 -26.11
C ASP A 60 -33.79 17.29 -25.04
N PHE A 61 -33.68 18.58 -24.68
CA PHE A 61 -32.87 19.05 -23.56
C PHE A 61 -33.64 20.14 -22.78
N ASP A 62 -33.42 20.23 -21.48
CA ASP A 62 -34.14 21.14 -20.59
C ASP A 62 -33.54 22.55 -20.63
N ALA A 63 -33.97 23.34 -21.60
CA ALA A 63 -33.53 24.72 -21.80
C ALA A 63 -33.96 25.69 -20.68
N GLU A 64 -34.94 25.31 -19.84
CA GLU A 64 -35.47 26.12 -18.73
C GLU A 64 -35.23 25.45 -17.38
N GLY A 65 -34.41 24.42 -17.32
CA GLY A 65 -34.13 23.67 -16.14
C GLY A 65 -33.53 24.44 -14.96
N PRO A 66 -33.48 23.85 -13.77
CA PRO A 66 -32.98 24.53 -12.57
C PRO A 66 -31.55 25.05 -12.75
N VAL A 67 -30.68 24.27 -13.42
CA VAL A 67 -29.28 24.63 -13.67
C VAL A 67 -29.19 25.85 -14.60
N VAL A 68 -30.02 25.90 -15.65
CA VAL A 68 -30.05 27.03 -16.60
C VAL A 68 -30.51 28.29 -15.88
N ARG A 69 -31.62 28.23 -15.11
CA ARG A 69 -32.13 29.39 -14.35
C ARG A 69 -31.11 29.87 -13.30
N ALA A 70 -30.40 28.97 -12.62
CA ALA A 70 -29.37 29.35 -11.67
C ALA A 70 -28.16 29.98 -12.36
N ALA A 71 -27.76 29.44 -13.52
CA ALA A 71 -26.59 29.87 -14.28
C ALA A 71 -26.81 31.19 -15.03
N ALA A 72 -28.01 31.50 -15.57
CA ALA A 72 -28.27 32.61 -16.44
C ALA A 72 -27.70 33.98 -15.93
N PRO A 73 -27.91 34.41 -14.67
CA PRO A 73 -27.34 35.67 -14.19
C PRO A 73 -25.80 35.61 -14.00
N VAL A 74 -25.21 34.43 -13.88
CA VAL A 74 -23.76 34.24 -13.79
C VAL A 74 -23.16 34.29 -15.18
N LEU A 75 -23.80 33.64 -16.15
CA LEU A 75 -23.41 33.68 -17.57
C LEU A 75 -23.47 35.13 -18.14
N ASP A 76 -24.50 35.88 -17.78
CA ASP A 76 -24.64 37.29 -18.20
C ASP A 76 -23.50 38.17 -17.63
N ARG A 77 -23.11 37.94 -16.37
CA ARG A 77 -21.95 38.61 -15.76
C ARG A 77 -20.63 38.24 -16.43
N LEU A 78 -20.45 36.95 -16.76
CA LEU A 78 -19.26 36.47 -17.48
C LEU A 78 -19.24 37.09 -18.89
N ALA A 79 -20.36 37.12 -19.61
CA ALA A 79 -20.45 37.75 -20.92
C ALA A 79 -20.11 39.23 -20.86
N ALA A 80 -20.54 39.93 -19.82
CA ALA A 80 -20.19 41.34 -19.60
C ALA A 80 -18.70 41.50 -19.22
N LEU A 81 -18.14 40.61 -18.40
CA LEU A 81 -16.71 40.62 -18.02
C LEU A 81 -15.79 40.46 -19.23
N PHE A 82 -16.18 39.60 -20.15
CA PHE A 82 -15.43 39.30 -21.37
C PHE A 82 -15.94 40.08 -22.61
N ALA A 83 -16.67 41.16 -22.42
CA ALA A 83 -17.20 41.93 -23.53
C ALA A 83 -16.10 42.40 -24.50
N GLY A 84 -16.31 42.14 -25.80
CA GLY A 84 -15.34 42.46 -26.86
C GLY A 84 -14.21 41.40 -27.03
N SER A 85 -14.15 40.38 -26.18
CA SER A 85 -13.18 39.28 -26.32
C SER A 85 -13.74 38.12 -27.16
N ARG A 86 -12.82 37.24 -27.62
CA ARG A 86 -13.19 36.04 -28.39
C ARG A 86 -13.58 34.85 -27.49
N MET A 87 -14.18 35.16 -26.34
CA MET A 87 -14.59 34.11 -25.38
C MET A 87 -15.96 33.51 -25.75
N ASN A 88 -16.07 32.20 -25.67
CA ASN A 88 -17.29 31.44 -25.77
C ASN A 88 -17.59 30.81 -24.39
N ILE A 89 -18.76 31.11 -23.84
CA ILE A 89 -19.17 30.64 -22.52
C ILE A 89 -20.30 29.63 -22.73
N CYS A 90 -20.05 28.36 -22.37
CA CYS A 90 -21.00 27.26 -22.53
C CYS A 90 -21.39 26.71 -21.17
N LEU A 91 -22.69 26.40 -21.02
CA LEU A 91 -23.25 25.59 -19.96
C LEU A 91 -23.69 24.26 -20.57
N ALA A 92 -23.24 23.14 -19.98
CA ALA A 92 -23.70 21.82 -20.35
C ALA A 92 -24.33 21.10 -19.15
N ASP A 93 -25.19 20.12 -19.41
CA ASP A 93 -25.78 19.24 -18.39
C ASP A 93 -24.76 18.18 -17.90
N GLY A 94 -25.21 17.32 -16.96
CA GLY A 94 -24.42 16.19 -16.44
C GLY A 94 -24.13 15.09 -17.48
N HIS A 95 -24.73 15.14 -18.65
CA HIS A 95 -24.51 14.21 -19.77
C HIS A 95 -23.57 14.78 -20.85
N GLY A 96 -23.22 16.07 -20.72
CA GLY A 96 -22.35 16.78 -21.66
C GLY A 96 -23.12 17.45 -22.80
N THR A 97 -24.46 17.55 -22.73
CA THR A 97 -25.29 18.27 -23.70
C THR A 97 -25.20 19.77 -23.42
N VAL A 98 -24.89 20.56 -24.41
CA VAL A 98 -24.86 22.03 -24.28
C VAL A 98 -26.31 22.53 -24.09
N LEU A 99 -26.56 23.22 -22.95
CA LEU A 99 -27.86 23.80 -22.60
C LEU A 99 -27.96 25.24 -23.00
N GLU A 100 -26.90 26.02 -22.77
CA GLU A 100 -26.89 27.44 -22.99
C GLU A 100 -25.52 27.94 -23.40
N ARG A 101 -25.49 29.09 -24.14
CA ARG A 101 -24.27 29.69 -24.69
C ARG A 101 -24.31 31.22 -24.63
N ARG A 102 -23.17 31.83 -24.29
CA ARG A 102 -22.94 33.27 -24.33
C ARG A 102 -21.61 33.59 -25.01
N PHE A 103 -21.48 34.77 -25.55
CA PHE A 103 -20.26 35.24 -26.20
C PHE A 103 -19.81 36.60 -25.65
N GLY A 104 -18.50 36.78 -25.54
CA GLY A 104 -17.90 38.06 -25.24
C GLY A 104 -18.10 39.07 -26.38
N ASP A 105 -17.95 38.64 -27.63
CA ASP A 105 -18.24 39.46 -28.84
C ASP A 105 -19.47 38.88 -29.57
N LYS A 106 -20.52 39.66 -29.68
CA LYS A 106 -21.80 39.27 -30.30
C LYS A 106 -21.69 38.97 -31.81
N THR A 107 -20.58 39.33 -32.48
CA THR A 107 -20.34 39.02 -33.88
C THR A 107 -19.67 37.66 -34.10
N LEU A 108 -19.19 37.02 -33.05
CA LEU A 108 -18.47 35.71 -33.08
C LEU A 108 -19.31 34.57 -33.65
N PRO A 109 -20.61 34.44 -33.40
CA PRO A 109 -21.39 33.30 -33.91
C PRO A 109 -21.31 33.14 -35.43
N GLY A 110 -21.25 34.27 -36.20
CA GLY A 110 -21.14 34.27 -37.65
C GLY A 110 -19.70 34.05 -38.17
N ARG A 111 -18.69 34.01 -37.30
CA ARG A 111 -17.27 33.88 -37.65
C ARG A 111 -16.59 32.61 -37.20
N LEU A 112 -17.23 31.84 -36.28
CA LEU A 112 -16.69 30.56 -35.82
C LEU A 112 -17.09 29.45 -36.79
N PRO A 113 -16.12 28.89 -37.54
CA PRO A 113 -16.45 27.75 -38.36
C PRO A 113 -16.72 26.54 -37.46
N ALA A 114 -17.82 25.87 -37.68
CA ALA A 114 -18.05 24.44 -37.45
C ALA A 114 -17.69 23.82 -36.08
N ILE A 115 -17.33 24.54 -35.03
CA ILE A 115 -17.34 24.02 -33.66
C ILE A 115 -18.81 24.03 -33.23
N GLN A 116 -19.43 22.88 -33.33
CA GLN A 116 -20.86 22.67 -33.03
C GLN A 116 -21.13 22.79 -31.54
N THR A 117 -20.84 23.98 -30.94
CA THR A 117 -21.12 24.24 -29.52
C THR A 117 -22.47 24.94 -29.31
N GLU A 118 -23.41 24.72 -30.20
CA GLU A 118 -24.79 25.23 -30.05
C GLU A 118 -25.56 24.34 -29.05
N PRO A 119 -26.62 24.88 -28.40
CA PRO A 119 -27.48 24.11 -27.53
C PRO A 119 -28.03 22.88 -28.26
N GLY A 120 -28.02 21.73 -27.56
CA GLY A 120 -28.41 20.42 -28.10
C GLY A 120 -27.25 19.52 -28.55
N PHE A 121 -26.05 20.07 -28.83
CA PHE A 121 -24.88 19.23 -29.15
C PHE A 121 -24.26 18.59 -27.92
N VAL A 122 -23.81 17.32 -28.06
CA VAL A 122 -23.26 16.51 -26.95
C VAL A 122 -21.73 16.48 -27.00
N PHE A 123 -21.10 17.01 -25.95
CA PHE A 123 -19.63 17.04 -25.78
C PHE A 123 -19.08 16.05 -24.77
N ALA A 124 -19.85 15.03 -24.40
CA ALA A 124 -19.31 13.94 -23.56
C ALA A 124 -18.09 13.28 -24.19
N GLU A 125 -17.07 12.94 -23.40
CA GLU A 125 -15.81 12.34 -23.87
C GLU A 125 -16.03 11.11 -24.77
N ARG A 126 -17.05 10.27 -24.46
CA ARG A 126 -17.41 9.08 -25.21
C ARG A 126 -17.84 9.32 -26.67
N VAL A 127 -18.18 10.54 -27.03
CA VAL A 127 -18.65 10.90 -28.39
C VAL A 127 -17.85 12.02 -29.03
N ALA A 128 -17.23 12.90 -28.26
CA ALA A 128 -16.48 14.06 -28.74
C ALA A 128 -14.96 13.95 -28.49
N GLY A 129 -14.51 12.89 -27.85
CA GLY A 129 -13.11 12.74 -27.44
C GLY A 129 -12.69 13.74 -26.38
N THR A 130 -11.39 13.94 -26.22
CA THR A 130 -10.84 14.88 -25.21
C THR A 130 -11.23 16.31 -25.52
N ASN A 131 -12.04 16.90 -24.65
CA ASN A 131 -12.48 18.31 -24.65
C ASN A 131 -12.77 18.78 -23.23
N GLY A 132 -12.94 20.08 -23.01
CA GLY A 132 -13.14 20.63 -21.66
C GLY A 132 -14.37 20.08 -20.95
N ILE A 133 -15.53 19.98 -21.62
CA ILE A 133 -16.78 19.49 -21.01
C ILE A 133 -16.65 17.99 -20.69
N GLY A 134 -16.28 17.18 -21.68
CA GLY A 134 -16.20 15.74 -21.54
C GLY A 134 -15.16 15.30 -20.51
N LEU A 135 -13.98 15.94 -20.52
CA LEU A 135 -12.93 15.63 -19.56
C LEU A 135 -13.30 16.08 -18.12
N THR A 136 -14.00 17.21 -17.96
CA THR A 136 -14.52 17.65 -16.65
C THR A 136 -15.49 16.61 -16.05
N LEU A 137 -16.37 16.06 -16.87
CA LEU A 137 -17.31 15.02 -16.45
C LEU A 137 -16.58 13.72 -16.08
N ALA A 138 -15.58 13.31 -16.88
CA ALA A 138 -14.81 12.10 -16.65
C ALA A 138 -13.94 12.19 -15.40
N GLU A 139 -13.18 13.27 -15.23
CA GLU A 139 -12.25 13.48 -14.12
C GLU A 139 -12.92 14.11 -12.87
N ARG A 140 -14.18 14.55 -13.01
CA ARG A 140 -14.98 15.17 -11.95
C ARG A 140 -14.30 16.38 -11.26
N GLN A 141 -13.44 17.09 -11.95
CA GLN A 141 -12.69 18.24 -11.44
C GLN A 141 -12.54 19.33 -12.50
N LEU A 142 -12.07 20.51 -12.08
CA LEU A 142 -11.73 21.58 -13.02
C LEU A 142 -10.58 21.13 -13.93
N VAL A 143 -10.77 21.29 -15.24
CA VAL A 143 -9.76 20.93 -16.24
C VAL A 143 -9.50 22.08 -17.21
N GLN A 144 -8.30 22.10 -17.78
CA GLN A 144 -7.92 22.94 -18.91
C GLN A 144 -7.44 22.02 -20.04
N VAL A 145 -7.92 22.25 -21.25
CA VAL A 145 -7.49 21.51 -22.44
C VAL A 145 -7.02 22.53 -23.48
N ASN A 146 -5.76 22.42 -23.91
CA ASN A 146 -5.11 23.45 -24.69
C ASN A 146 -4.66 22.95 -26.07
N GLY A 147 -5.10 23.59 -27.14
CA GLY A 147 -4.59 23.33 -28.50
C GLY A 147 -4.60 21.85 -28.88
N ALA A 148 -3.42 21.32 -29.13
CA ALA A 148 -3.21 19.92 -29.53
C ALA A 148 -3.57 18.86 -28.46
N GLU A 149 -3.94 19.26 -27.24
CA GLU A 149 -4.48 18.35 -26.22
C GLU A 149 -5.92 17.92 -26.55
N HIS A 150 -6.64 18.70 -27.37
CA HIS A 150 -7.95 18.26 -27.89
C HIS A 150 -7.79 17.05 -28.80
N PHE A 151 -8.67 16.06 -28.64
CA PHE A 151 -8.65 14.87 -29.50
C PHE A 151 -9.05 15.20 -30.94
N ALA A 152 -10.14 15.95 -31.11
CA ALA A 152 -10.64 16.36 -32.43
C ALA A 152 -9.76 17.46 -33.06
N GLU A 153 -9.35 17.29 -34.32
CA GLU A 153 -8.47 18.23 -35.05
C GLU A 153 -9.05 19.63 -35.17
N ARG A 154 -10.37 19.71 -35.40
CA ARG A 154 -11.11 20.99 -35.49
C ARG A 154 -11.02 21.87 -34.22
N SER A 155 -10.73 21.28 -33.04
CA SER A 155 -10.65 21.97 -31.76
C SER A 155 -9.24 22.42 -31.39
N GLN A 156 -8.22 22.07 -32.17
CA GLN A 156 -6.82 22.35 -31.84
C GLN A 156 -6.41 23.83 -31.91
N SER A 157 -7.18 24.66 -32.62
CA SER A 157 -6.97 26.11 -32.62
C SER A 157 -7.50 26.79 -31.35
N SER A 158 -8.21 26.05 -30.51
CA SER A 158 -8.89 26.52 -29.31
C SER A 158 -8.25 25.98 -28.03
N ALA A 159 -8.50 26.66 -26.94
CA ALA A 159 -8.30 26.16 -25.57
C ALA A 159 -9.61 26.30 -24.81
N CYS A 160 -9.79 25.48 -23.79
CA CYS A 160 -10.96 25.57 -22.94
C CYS A 160 -10.60 25.28 -21.47
N THR A 161 -11.31 26.00 -20.59
CA THR A 161 -11.27 25.79 -19.15
C THR A 161 -12.67 25.46 -18.68
N ALA A 162 -12.85 24.34 -18.01
CA ALA A 162 -14.16 23.87 -17.59
C ALA A 162 -14.15 23.43 -16.13
N ALA A 163 -15.25 23.66 -15.42
CA ALA A 163 -15.47 23.26 -14.05
C ALA A 163 -16.84 22.59 -13.89
N PRO A 164 -16.95 21.55 -13.05
CA PRO A 164 -18.22 20.94 -12.73
C PRO A 164 -19.06 21.87 -11.87
N ILE A 165 -20.37 21.86 -12.08
CA ILE A 165 -21.39 22.49 -11.24
C ILE A 165 -22.05 21.37 -10.45
N ARG A 166 -21.91 21.41 -9.12
CA ARG A 166 -22.40 20.34 -8.23
C ARG A 166 -23.65 20.80 -7.49
N ASP A 167 -24.56 19.89 -7.30
CA ASP A 167 -25.53 20.02 -6.22
C ASP A 167 -24.80 19.86 -4.89
N GLN A 168 -24.83 20.87 -4.05
CA GLN A 168 -24.13 20.88 -2.75
C GLN A 168 -24.74 19.90 -1.74
N LEU A 169 -25.95 19.41 -1.96
CA LEU A 169 -26.61 18.44 -1.10
C LEU A 169 -26.25 17.00 -1.48
N SER A 170 -26.24 16.69 -2.77
CA SER A 170 -25.99 15.35 -3.28
C SER A 170 -24.57 15.09 -3.77
N GLY A 171 -23.79 16.17 -4.03
CA GLY A 171 -22.46 16.07 -4.66
C GLY A 171 -22.51 15.63 -6.13
N HIS A 172 -23.74 15.46 -6.70
CA HIS A 172 -23.92 15.12 -8.10
C HIS A 172 -23.51 16.28 -9.01
N ILE A 173 -22.96 15.96 -10.17
CA ILE A 173 -22.63 16.98 -11.18
C ILE A 173 -23.91 17.26 -11.97
N GLU A 174 -24.52 18.40 -11.71
CA GLU A 174 -25.71 18.88 -12.39
C GLU A 174 -25.41 19.49 -13.75
N GLY A 175 -24.15 19.90 -13.95
CA GLY A 175 -23.73 20.50 -15.21
C GLY A 175 -22.24 20.85 -15.22
N VAL A 176 -21.80 21.41 -16.33
CA VAL A 176 -20.43 21.89 -16.54
C VAL A 176 -20.44 23.31 -17.09
N LEU A 177 -19.72 24.19 -16.43
CA LEU A 177 -19.41 25.52 -16.97
C LEU A 177 -18.09 25.48 -17.74
N CYS A 178 -18.10 25.83 -19.03
CA CYS A 178 -16.93 25.80 -19.89
C CYS A 178 -16.71 27.16 -20.56
N LEU A 179 -15.48 27.69 -20.47
CA LEU A 179 -14.99 28.82 -21.26
C LEU A 179 -14.13 28.31 -22.40
N GLY A 180 -14.51 28.54 -23.64
CA GLY A 180 -13.75 28.31 -24.86
C GLY A 180 -13.15 29.59 -25.41
N TYR A 181 -11.87 29.56 -25.82
CA TYR A 181 -11.16 30.71 -26.32
C TYR A 181 -10.07 30.27 -27.32
N PRO A 182 -9.56 31.16 -28.19
CA PRO A 182 -8.41 30.84 -29.03
C PRO A 182 -7.21 30.45 -28.21
N TYR A 183 -6.46 29.46 -28.65
CA TYR A 183 -5.27 28.98 -27.94
C TYR A 183 -4.25 30.09 -27.64
N THR A 184 -4.17 31.11 -28.48
CA THR A 184 -3.30 32.27 -28.26
C THR A 184 -3.68 33.11 -27.07
N ASP A 185 -4.92 33.01 -26.60
CA ASP A 185 -5.51 33.79 -25.52
C ASP A 185 -5.57 32.98 -24.19
N ALA A 186 -4.86 31.87 -24.13
CA ALA A 186 -4.81 31.01 -22.94
C ALA A 186 -4.13 31.72 -21.77
N ASP A 187 -4.86 31.83 -20.64
CA ASP A 187 -4.40 32.44 -19.40
C ASP A 187 -4.72 31.51 -18.21
N PRO A 188 -3.72 31.12 -17.40
CA PRO A 188 -3.95 30.31 -16.19
C PRO A 188 -4.95 30.96 -15.21
N ALA A 189 -5.08 32.27 -15.19
CA ALA A 189 -6.04 33.02 -14.34
C ALA A 189 -7.50 32.65 -14.63
N LEU A 190 -7.83 32.18 -15.84
CA LEU A 190 -9.18 31.78 -16.24
C LEU A 190 -9.71 30.62 -15.39
N ALA A 191 -8.85 29.75 -14.91
CA ALA A 191 -9.23 28.63 -14.00
C ALA A 191 -9.89 29.17 -12.72
N ALA A 192 -9.36 30.24 -12.15
CA ALA A 192 -9.94 30.86 -10.95
C ALA A 192 -11.28 31.54 -11.23
N VAL A 193 -11.44 32.09 -12.42
CA VAL A 193 -12.71 32.74 -12.85
C VAL A 193 -13.80 31.69 -13.03
N VAL A 194 -13.51 30.60 -13.75
CA VAL A 194 -14.46 29.51 -14.00
C VAL A 194 -14.87 28.83 -12.70
N ARG A 195 -13.92 28.57 -11.80
CA ARG A 195 -14.22 27.98 -10.48
C ARG A 195 -15.19 28.84 -9.67
N ARG A 196 -14.88 30.13 -9.52
CA ARG A 196 -15.76 31.05 -8.78
C ARG A 196 -17.13 31.20 -9.42
N ALA A 197 -17.21 31.13 -10.74
CA ALA A 197 -18.48 31.18 -11.45
C ALA A 197 -19.29 29.89 -11.22
N ALA A 198 -18.68 28.72 -11.28
CA ALA A 198 -19.33 27.45 -10.97
C ALA A 198 -19.86 27.44 -9.51
N GLU A 199 -19.05 27.85 -8.55
CA GLU A 199 -19.46 28.00 -7.14
C GLU A 199 -20.62 29.01 -6.94
N ALA A 200 -20.67 30.05 -7.76
CA ALA A 200 -21.79 30.99 -7.72
C ALA A 200 -23.08 30.39 -8.29
N ILE A 201 -22.99 29.51 -9.29
CA ILE A 201 -24.14 28.77 -9.83
C ILE A 201 -24.64 27.77 -8.80
N GLU A 202 -23.74 27.02 -8.15
CA GLU A 202 -24.07 26.05 -7.09
C GLU A 202 -24.84 26.71 -5.93
N ARG A 203 -24.38 27.87 -5.44
CA ARG A 203 -25.11 28.65 -4.41
C ARG A 203 -26.51 29.04 -4.85
N ARG A 204 -26.69 29.44 -6.10
CA ARG A 204 -28.00 29.86 -6.64
C ARG A 204 -28.92 28.66 -6.83
N LEU A 205 -28.39 27.49 -7.20
CA LEU A 205 -29.17 26.23 -7.22
C LEU A 205 -29.74 25.94 -5.83
N MET A 206 -28.93 26.07 -4.80
CA MET A 206 -29.35 25.87 -3.42
C MET A 206 -30.40 26.93 -2.98
N GLU A 207 -30.23 28.20 -3.37
CA GLU A 207 -31.21 29.28 -3.08
C GLU A 207 -32.56 29.04 -3.78
N GLN A 208 -32.59 28.50 -4.98
CA GLN A 208 -33.83 28.18 -5.70
C GLN A 208 -34.61 27.05 -5.04
N SER A 209 -33.94 26.00 -4.54
CA SER A 209 -34.56 24.91 -3.76
C SER A 209 -35.23 25.48 -2.51
N SER A 210 -34.54 26.33 -1.77
CA SER A 210 -35.09 27.00 -0.58
C SER A 210 -36.26 27.93 -0.88
N ALA A 211 -36.35 28.53 -2.07
CA ALA A 211 -37.48 29.37 -2.47
C ALA A 211 -38.75 28.55 -2.76
N ARG A 212 -38.58 27.33 -3.30
CA ARG A 212 -39.72 26.40 -3.52
C ARG A 212 -40.28 25.88 -2.19
N GLU A 213 -39.41 25.54 -1.23
CA GLU A 213 -39.82 25.18 0.13
C GLU A 213 -40.59 26.31 0.82
N ARG A 214 -40.12 27.58 0.66
CA ARG A 214 -40.83 28.73 1.17
C ARG A 214 -42.22 28.94 0.54
N GLY A 215 -42.37 28.67 -0.76
CA GLY A 215 -43.65 28.72 -1.45
C GLY A 215 -44.68 27.72 -0.90
N LEU A 216 -44.21 26.52 -0.57
CA LEU A 216 -45.09 25.50 0.06
C LEU A 216 -45.47 25.86 1.48
N LEU A 217 -44.53 26.44 2.25
CA LEU A 217 -44.81 26.95 3.61
C LEU A 217 -45.86 28.08 3.57
N GLN A 218 -45.76 29.01 2.66
CA GLN A 218 -46.71 30.06 2.51
C GLN A 218 -48.08 29.52 2.13
N ALA A 219 -48.18 28.55 1.20
CA ALA A 219 -49.43 27.87 0.83
C ALA A 219 -50.08 27.12 2.02
N TYR A 220 -49.27 26.52 2.89
CA TYR A 220 -49.75 25.89 4.11
C TYR A 220 -50.33 26.95 5.08
N LEU A 221 -49.61 28.04 5.35
CA LEU A 221 -50.07 29.07 6.23
C LEU A 221 -51.39 29.71 5.74
N GLU A 222 -51.52 29.97 4.44
CA GLU A 222 -52.77 30.40 3.83
C GLU A 222 -53.89 29.39 3.91
N ALA A 223 -53.62 28.07 3.79
CA ALA A 223 -54.59 27.02 3.99
C ALA A 223 -55.04 26.87 5.44
N ALA A 224 -54.10 26.98 6.41
CA ALA A 224 -54.33 26.96 7.83
C ALA A 224 -55.23 28.14 8.29
N ILE A 225 -55.00 29.35 7.71
CA ILE A 225 -55.83 30.51 7.97
C ILE A 225 -57.28 30.34 7.41
N ARG A 226 -57.44 29.70 6.24
CA ARG A 226 -58.73 29.42 5.64
C ARG A 226 -59.56 28.39 6.46
N VAL A 227 -58.92 27.38 7.01
CA VAL A 227 -59.55 26.37 7.87
C VAL A 227 -60.01 27.01 9.20
N ARG A 228 -59.25 27.96 9.74
CA ARG A 228 -59.65 28.74 10.94
C ARG A 228 -60.83 29.71 10.74
N ALA A 229 -61.04 30.21 9.52
CA ALA A 229 -62.15 31.08 9.21
C ALA A 229 -63.50 30.34 9.12
N HIS A 230 -63.53 29.02 9.13
CA HIS A 230 -64.72 28.16 9.02
C HIS A 230 -65.04 27.27 10.20
N GLY A 231 -64.30 27.36 11.32
CA GLY A 231 -64.54 26.55 12.53
C GLY A 231 -63.98 27.17 13.80
N ASP A 232 -64.78 27.25 14.85
CA ASP A 232 -64.55 27.89 16.13
C ASP A 232 -63.16 27.72 16.75
N ALA A 233 -62.65 28.87 17.15
CA ALA A 233 -61.75 29.16 18.29
C ALA A 233 -60.80 28.01 18.74
N LEU A 234 -59.57 28.00 18.25
CA LEU A 234 -58.38 27.58 18.99
C LEU A 234 -57.37 28.69 18.88
N ASP A 235 -57.18 29.40 20.01
CA ASP A 235 -56.18 30.43 20.20
C ASP A 235 -54.74 29.81 20.24
N GLY A 236 -54.12 29.69 19.10
CA GLY A 236 -52.71 29.33 18.97
C GLY A 236 -52.19 29.76 17.64
N HIS A 237 -51.32 30.76 17.56
CA HIS A 237 -50.65 31.14 16.34
C HIS A 237 -49.66 30.08 15.89
N PRO A 238 -49.66 29.58 14.66
CA PRO A 238 -48.57 28.74 14.17
C PRO A 238 -47.28 29.55 14.15
N VAL A 239 -46.29 29.04 14.85
CA VAL A 239 -44.96 29.64 14.97
C VAL A 239 -44.10 29.04 13.89
N THR A 240 -43.35 29.85 13.14
CA THR A 240 -42.42 29.38 12.10
C THR A 240 -41.20 28.71 12.73
N LEU A 241 -40.50 27.85 11.97
CA LEU A 241 -39.25 27.23 12.41
C LEU A 241 -38.25 28.28 12.93
N ALA A 242 -38.21 29.47 12.33
CA ALA A 242 -37.33 30.57 12.72
C ALA A 242 -37.73 31.17 14.10
N GLU A 243 -39.01 31.18 14.46
CA GLU A 243 -39.51 31.69 15.76
C GLU A 243 -39.32 30.68 16.90
N LEU A 244 -39.37 29.39 16.60
CA LEU A 244 -38.98 28.32 17.51
C LEU A 244 -37.46 28.22 17.76
N LEU A 245 -36.66 28.56 16.78
CA LEU A 245 -35.19 28.62 16.91
C LEU A 245 -34.74 29.76 17.84
N LEU A 246 -35.62 30.72 18.14
CA LEU A 246 -35.38 31.83 19.09
C LEU A 246 -35.83 31.52 20.51
N SER A 247 -36.47 30.38 20.78
CA SER A 247 -36.99 30.00 22.10
C SER A 247 -36.33 28.74 22.64
N GLU A 248 -35.67 28.81 23.78
CA GLU A 248 -35.33 27.85 24.83
C GLU A 248 -35.02 26.38 24.55
N LEU A 249 -34.86 25.92 23.28
CA LEU A 249 -34.40 24.58 22.93
C LEU A 249 -32.89 24.56 22.69
N GLU A 250 -32.19 23.55 23.17
CA GLU A 250 -30.77 23.38 22.91
C GLU A 250 -30.54 23.01 21.39
N GLN A 251 -29.36 23.34 20.88
CA GLN A 251 -29.01 23.08 19.48
C GLN A 251 -29.07 21.59 19.10
N SER A 252 -28.85 20.70 20.08
CA SER A 252 -29.00 19.24 19.94
C SER A 252 -30.47 18.82 19.74
N ASP A 253 -31.41 19.50 20.43
CA ASP A 253 -32.85 19.23 20.30
C ASP A 253 -33.40 19.69 18.96
N HIS A 254 -32.89 20.82 18.44
CA HIS A 254 -33.22 21.27 17.09
C HIS A 254 -32.80 20.26 16.04
N THR A 255 -31.62 19.67 16.19
CA THR A 255 -31.10 18.64 15.25
C THR A 255 -31.97 17.41 15.30
N THR A 256 -32.30 16.95 16.50
CA THR A 256 -33.14 15.75 16.72
C THR A 256 -34.56 15.92 16.17
N LEU A 257 -35.18 17.07 16.41
CA LEU A 257 -36.52 17.39 15.85
C LEU A 257 -36.49 17.47 14.33
N LYS A 258 -35.45 18.10 13.76
CA LYS A 258 -35.31 18.22 12.31
C LYS A 258 -35.09 16.84 11.65
N GLU A 259 -34.31 15.96 12.27
CA GLU A 259 -34.09 14.60 11.79
C GLU A 259 -35.37 13.77 11.82
N LYS A 260 -36.11 13.82 12.93
CA LYS A 260 -37.38 13.07 13.07
C LYS A 260 -38.51 13.63 12.21
N ALA A 261 -38.56 14.94 12.02
CA ALA A 261 -39.51 15.53 11.09
C ALA A 261 -39.18 15.12 9.62
N THR A 262 -37.91 15.06 9.29
CA THR A 262 -37.47 14.55 7.97
C THR A 262 -37.80 13.08 7.76
N GLU A 263 -37.70 12.24 8.80
CA GLU A 263 -38.16 10.84 8.74
C GLU A 263 -39.65 10.73 8.52
N LEU A 264 -40.48 11.60 9.12
CA LEU A 264 -41.95 11.63 8.93
C LEU A 264 -42.30 12.09 7.51
N LEU A 265 -41.57 13.05 6.95
CA LEU A 265 -41.75 13.48 5.56
C LEU A 265 -41.41 12.35 4.56
N ALA A 266 -40.44 11.49 4.90
CA ALA A 266 -40.03 10.36 4.09
C ALA A 266 -40.92 9.10 4.25
N GLY A 267 -41.70 8.99 5.34
CA GLY A 267 -42.44 7.81 5.71
C GLY A 267 -43.91 7.88 5.26
N ALA A 268 -44.29 7.13 4.22
CA ALA A 268 -45.66 7.12 3.68
C ALA A 268 -46.76 6.58 4.64
N HIS A 269 -46.39 6.09 5.85
CA HIS A 269 -47.33 5.34 6.72
C HIS A 269 -47.38 5.79 8.18
N ARG A 270 -46.65 6.82 8.61
CA ARG A 270 -46.76 7.33 9.98
C ARG A 270 -47.31 8.75 9.99
N ALA A 271 -48.49 8.93 10.53
CA ALA A 271 -49.13 10.22 10.68
C ALA A 271 -48.60 11.03 11.90
N ALA A 272 -47.91 10.38 12.82
CA ALA A 272 -47.36 11.00 14.03
C ALA A 272 -46.13 10.23 14.59
N ALA A 273 -45.25 10.93 15.27
CA ALA A 273 -44.11 10.35 16.00
C ALA A 273 -43.81 11.13 17.28
N GLU A 274 -43.51 10.44 18.36
CA GLU A 274 -43.10 11.05 19.63
C GLU A 274 -41.57 11.11 19.67
N VAL A 275 -41.01 12.26 20.04
CA VAL A 275 -39.57 12.52 20.12
C VAL A 275 -39.22 12.96 21.53
N SER A 276 -38.25 12.28 22.14
CA SER A 276 -37.70 12.69 23.43
C SER A 276 -36.55 13.66 23.20
N LEU A 277 -36.58 14.80 23.84
CA LEU A 277 -35.57 15.85 23.82
C LEU A 277 -34.74 15.84 25.12
N SER A 278 -33.69 16.66 25.14
CA SER A 278 -32.90 16.92 26.36
C SER A 278 -33.81 17.35 27.51
N HIS A 279 -33.37 17.07 28.72
CA HIS A 279 -34.12 17.31 29.97
C HIS A 279 -35.47 16.57 30.12
N GLY A 280 -35.68 15.45 29.36
CA GLY A 280 -36.86 14.61 29.48
C GLY A 280 -38.14 15.19 28.85
N ARG A 281 -38.05 16.26 28.07
CA ARG A 281 -39.16 16.85 27.32
C ARG A 281 -39.58 15.88 26.20
N ARG A 282 -40.89 15.77 25.94
CA ARG A 282 -41.44 14.99 24.85
C ARG A 282 -42.18 15.88 23.88
N VAL A 283 -41.96 15.68 22.59
CA VAL A 283 -42.59 16.42 21.49
C VAL A 283 -43.27 15.44 20.57
N THR A 284 -44.50 15.70 20.21
CA THR A 284 -45.24 14.90 19.23
C THR A 284 -45.15 15.61 17.89
N LEU A 285 -44.54 14.93 16.88
CA LEU A 285 -44.52 15.38 15.51
C LEU A 285 -45.69 14.76 14.76
N VAL A 286 -46.49 15.58 14.03
CA VAL A 286 -47.65 15.13 13.25
C VAL A 286 -47.49 15.54 11.80
N SER A 287 -47.59 14.60 10.84
CA SER A 287 -47.54 14.89 9.41
C SER A 287 -48.91 15.10 8.82
N ARG A 288 -49.11 16.13 8.02
CA ARG A 288 -50.35 16.42 7.31
C ARG A 288 -50.08 16.75 5.83
N PRO A 289 -50.92 16.26 4.89
CA PRO A 289 -50.84 16.63 3.49
C PRO A 289 -51.35 18.09 3.29
N VAL A 290 -50.69 18.81 2.41
CA VAL A 290 -51.07 20.16 1.99
C VAL A 290 -50.92 20.33 0.49
N THR A 291 -51.80 21.15 -0.13
CA THR A 291 -51.75 21.41 -1.57
C THR A 291 -51.65 22.92 -1.77
N SER A 292 -50.69 23.37 -2.57
CA SER A 292 -50.54 24.79 -2.90
C SER A 292 -51.62 25.28 -3.85
N PRO A 293 -51.87 26.60 -3.92
CA PRO A 293 -52.81 27.18 -4.91
C PRO A 293 -52.43 26.88 -6.37
N ALA A 294 -51.20 26.55 -6.64
CA ALA A 294 -50.69 26.12 -7.94
C ALA A 294 -50.80 24.61 -8.20
N GLY A 295 -51.46 23.84 -7.30
CA GLY A 295 -51.69 22.40 -7.45
C GLY A 295 -50.51 21.53 -7.02
N VAL A 296 -49.48 22.08 -6.40
CA VAL A 296 -48.33 21.31 -5.89
C VAL A 296 -48.74 20.69 -4.56
N GLU A 297 -48.66 19.37 -4.47
CA GLU A 297 -48.89 18.63 -3.24
C GLU A 297 -47.61 18.54 -2.40
N GLY A 298 -47.78 18.59 -1.06
CA GLY A 298 -46.70 18.52 -0.10
C GLY A 298 -47.15 17.93 1.22
N ILE A 299 -46.21 17.62 2.11
CA ILE A 299 -46.48 17.22 3.47
C ILE A 299 -45.88 18.25 4.42
N VAL A 300 -46.64 18.59 5.46
CA VAL A 300 -46.19 19.45 6.56
C VAL A 300 -46.08 18.62 7.83
N VAL A 301 -45.03 18.80 8.58
CA VAL A 301 -44.85 18.19 9.90
C VAL A 301 -44.96 19.27 10.96
N GLU A 302 -45.94 19.11 11.84
CA GLU A 302 -46.16 19.97 13.01
C GLU A 302 -45.57 19.35 14.26
N ALA A 303 -44.90 20.15 15.10
CA ALA A 303 -44.44 19.73 16.41
C ALA A 303 -45.35 20.27 17.49
N LEU A 304 -45.90 19.40 18.31
CA LEU A 304 -46.74 19.73 19.44
C LEU A 304 -45.92 19.62 20.73
N LEU A 305 -45.71 20.77 21.38
CA LEU A 305 -45.04 20.84 22.69
C LEU A 305 -46.08 20.96 23.80
N PRO A 306 -46.06 20.11 24.84
CA PRO A 306 -46.94 20.29 26.00
C PRO A 306 -46.54 21.50 26.79
N ASP A 307 -47.50 22.22 27.37
CA ASP A 307 -47.23 23.39 28.23
C ASP A 307 -46.52 23.01 29.53
N GLU A 308 -45.68 23.95 30.06
CA GLU A 308 -44.81 23.75 31.23
C GLU A 308 -45.51 23.77 32.60
N GLU A 309 -46.84 23.65 32.71
CA GLU A 309 -47.58 23.69 33.97
C GLU A 309 -48.06 22.33 34.50
N GLU A 310 -47.19 21.34 34.65
CA GLU A 310 -47.51 20.20 35.56
C GLU A 310 -46.22 19.46 36.00
N HIS A 311 -45.33 20.09 36.79
CA HIS A 311 -44.39 19.35 37.63
C HIS A 311 -43.99 20.11 38.87
N HIS A 312 -44.91 20.16 39.86
CA HIS A 312 -44.52 20.40 41.25
C HIS A 312 -45.39 19.54 42.17
N ALA A 313 -44.93 18.33 42.46
CA ALA A 313 -45.22 17.63 43.69
C ALA A 313 -44.05 16.71 44.08
N PRO A 314 -43.61 16.75 45.37
CA PRO A 314 -42.36 16.11 45.77
C PRO A 314 -42.54 14.63 46.07
N ALA A 315 -41.52 13.86 45.75
CA ALA A 315 -41.38 12.45 46.10
C ALA A 315 -41.16 12.25 47.60
N PRO A 316 -41.60 11.15 48.16
CA PRO A 316 -41.03 10.60 49.40
C PRO A 316 -40.10 9.42 49.10
N ALA A 317 -39.02 9.40 49.83
CA ALA A 317 -37.91 8.47 49.78
C ALA A 317 -38.20 7.11 50.47
N HIS A 318 -37.34 6.14 50.10
CA HIS A 318 -36.98 4.86 50.78
C HIS A 318 -37.91 3.65 50.56
N ALA A 319 -37.43 2.48 50.14
CA ALA A 319 -36.41 1.61 50.68
C ALA A 319 -36.40 0.27 49.89
N HIS A 320 -35.21 -0.23 49.68
CA HIS A 320 -34.77 -1.65 49.62
C HIS A 320 -35.61 -2.80 49.03
N ALA A 321 -34.97 -3.53 48.11
CA ALA A 321 -35.15 -4.88 47.58
C ALA A 321 -35.41 -5.97 48.68
N PRO A 322 -35.61 -7.30 48.44
CA PRO A 322 -35.38 -8.04 47.16
C PRO A 322 -36.31 -9.25 46.91
N LEU A 323 -36.13 -9.87 45.71
CA LEU A 323 -36.18 -11.31 45.41
C LEU A 323 -37.50 -12.13 45.35
N HIS A 324 -37.55 -12.87 44.23
CA HIS A 324 -38.07 -14.20 43.91
C HIS A 324 -39.41 -14.34 43.19
N ALA A 325 -39.24 -14.75 41.91
CA ALA A 325 -39.65 -15.98 41.25
C ALA A 325 -41.12 -16.42 41.24
N HIS A 326 -41.52 -16.83 40.08
CA HIS A 326 -42.36 -17.91 39.58
C HIS A 326 -43.67 -17.54 38.87
N ALA A 327 -43.62 -17.87 37.61
CA ALA A 327 -44.48 -18.72 36.78
C ALA A 327 -46.03 -18.57 36.86
N ALA A 328 -46.62 -18.40 35.68
CA ALA A 328 -47.66 -19.19 35.06
C ALA A 328 -48.69 -18.33 34.30
N ALA A 329 -48.83 -18.59 32.97
CA ALA A 329 -50.02 -18.30 32.20
C ALA A 329 -51.14 -19.29 32.58
N PRO A 330 -52.37 -19.25 32.00
CA PRO A 330 -52.90 -18.52 30.86
C PRO A 330 -54.40 -18.06 31.00
N ALA A 331 -54.92 -17.56 29.89
CA ALA A 331 -56.26 -17.69 29.36
C ALA A 331 -57.14 -16.45 29.16
N SER A 332 -57.41 -16.21 27.91
CA SER A 332 -58.66 -15.87 27.25
C SER A 332 -59.62 -14.85 27.86
N GLY A 333 -60.02 -13.92 26.99
CA GLY A 333 -61.34 -13.35 27.15
C GLY A 333 -61.55 -11.95 26.59
N THR A 334 -62.17 -11.90 25.40
CA THR A 334 -63.15 -10.94 24.91
C THR A 334 -62.91 -9.44 24.99
N ALA A 335 -62.90 -8.80 23.87
CA ALA A 335 -63.12 -7.36 23.68
C ALA A 335 -64.44 -6.89 24.27
N PRO A 336 -64.53 -5.66 24.70
CA PRO A 336 -65.65 -4.85 24.30
C PRO A 336 -65.31 -3.43 23.82
N ALA A 337 -66.15 -3.00 22.95
CA ALA A 337 -66.55 -1.75 22.36
C ALA A 337 -65.98 -0.44 23.00
N ALA A 338 -65.72 0.49 22.10
CA ALA A 338 -65.45 1.89 22.31
C ALA A 338 -66.57 2.63 23.05
N PRO A 339 -66.29 3.62 23.89
CA PRO A 339 -67.21 4.72 24.16
C PRO A 339 -66.79 5.99 23.41
N ALA A 340 -67.84 6.69 22.98
CA ALA A 340 -67.83 7.98 22.28
C ALA A 340 -67.35 9.14 23.20
N PRO A 341 -67.05 10.32 22.65
CA PRO A 341 -66.23 11.34 23.30
C PRO A 341 -67.03 12.18 24.31
N GLY A 342 -66.46 12.31 25.50
CA GLY A 342 -66.90 13.30 26.47
C GLY A 342 -66.03 14.52 26.44
N ALA A 343 -66.61 15.66 26.25
CA ALA A 343 -66.02 16.99 26.29
C ALA A 343 -65.38 17.32 27.66
N GLY A 344 -64.13 17.76 27.62
CA GLY A 344 -63.44 18.36 28.73
C GLY A 344 -62.49 19.39 28.21
N ALA A 345 -62.84 20.67 28.27
CA ALA A 345 -62.08 21.80 27.84
C ALA A 345 -60.86 22.00 28.75
N GLY A 346 -59.69 21.96 28.15
CA GLY A 346 -58.46 22.47 28.73
C GLY A 346 -57.74 23.28 27.64
N SER A 347 -57.79 24.61 27.75
CA SER A 347 -57.15 25.56 26.84
C SER A 347 -55.64 25.55 27.15
N GLY A 348 -54.88 24.77 26.44
CA GLY A 348 -53.40 24.86 26.44
C GLY A 348 -52.95 25.40 25.11
N ALA A 349 -52.16 26.43 25.10
CA ALA A 349 -51.60 27.00 23.90
C ALA A 349 -50.62 26.01 23.27
N VAL A 350 -50.93 25.48 22.13
CA VAL A 350 -50.09 24.55 21.38
C VAL A 350 -49.12 25.34 20.49
N ARG A 351 -47.80 25.25 20.80
CA ARG A 351 -46.78 25.80 19.96
C ARG A 351 -46.38 24.73 18.89
N GLY A 352 -46.46 25.06 17.64
CA GLY A 352 -46.18 24.11 16.55
C GLY A 352 -45.00 24.47 15.70
N LEU A 353 -44.11 23.48 15.45
CA LEU A 353 -43.06 23.55 14.44
C LEU A 353 -43.60 23.04 13.11
N VAL A 354 -43.38 23.81 12.05
CA VAL A 354 -43.85 23.43 10.72
C VAL A 354 -42.65 23.24 9.79
N LEU A 355 -42.46 21.98 9.35
CA LEU A 355 -41.55 21.63 8.28
C LEU A 355 -42.35 21.26 7.03
N VAL A 356 -42.00 21.83 5.88
CA VAL A 356 -42.68 21.64 4.62
C VAL A 356 -41.79 20.92 3.63
N GLY A 357 -42.22 19.81 3.07
CA GLY A 357 -41.53 19.07 2.02
C GLY A 357 -42.50 18.37 1.06
N GLU A 358 -42.08 18.17 -0.16
CA GLU A 358 -42.83 17.28 -1.08
C GLU A 358 -42.59 15.83 -0.65
N PRO A 359 -43.62 14.93 -0.70
CA PRO A 359 -43.49 13.54 -0.26
C PRO A 359 -42.37 12.76 -1.00
N GLU A 360 -42.16 13.07 -2.27
CA GLU A 360 -41.12 12.45 -3.08
C GLU A 360 -39.74 13.07 -2.85
N VAL A 361 -39.65 14.39 -2.77
CA VAL A 361 -38.40 15.12 -2.51
C VAL A 361 -37.84 14.78 -1.14
N GLY A 362 -38.68 14.62 -0.11
CA GLY A 362 -38.24 14.15 1.22
C GLY A 362 -37.67 12.74 1.20
N LYS A 363 -38.27 11.82 0.46
CA LYS A 363 -37.77 10.46 0.28
C LYS A 363 -36.40 10.45 -0.41
N TYR A 364 -36.24 11.22 -1.50
CA TYR A 364 -34.99 11.33 -2.23
C TYR A 364 -33.91 12.00 -1.39
N ALA A 365 -34.23 13.06 -0.64
CA ALA A 365 -33.26 13.74 0.21
C ALA A 365 -32.74 12.86 1.35
N VAL A 366 -33.62 12.09 2.00
CA VAL A 366 -33.22 11.12 3.05
C VAL A 366 -32.41 9.97 2.47
N ALA A 367 -32.82 9.44 1.32
CA ALA A 367 -32.08 8.38 0.63
C ALA A 367 -30.71 8.88 0.17
N ALA A 368 -30.63 10.07 -0.40
CA ALA A 368 -29.37 10.69 -0.81
C ALA A 368 -28.44 10.96 0.38
N ARG A 369 -28.98 11.45 1.51
CA ARG A 369 -28.20 11.67 2.74
C ARG A 369 -27.64 10.35 3.29
N ARG A 370 -28.46 9.31 3.40
CA ARG A 370 -28.02 7.97 3.84
C ARG A 370 -26.95 7.39 2.92
N ARG A 371 -27.09 7.60 1.62
CA ARG A 371 -26.07 7.21 0.62
C ARG A 371 -24.76 7.95 0.85
N LEU A 372 -24.81 9.29 1.05
CA LEU A 372 -23.62 10.09 1.32
C LEU A 372 -22.95 9.71 2.64
N GLU A 373 -23.71 9.45 3.69
CA GLU A 373 -23.21 9.00 4.99
C GLU A 373 -22.51 7.64 4.86
N LEU A 374 -23.08 6.69 4.11
CA LEU A 374 -22.48 5.39 3.87
C LEU A 374 -21.19 5.50 3.03
N LEU A 375 -21.18 6.34 2.01
CA LEU A 375 -19.98 6.57 1.19
C LEU A 375 -18.88 7.32 1.97
N ALA A 376 -19.24 8.25 2.84
CA ALA A 376 -18.31 8.93 3.73
C ALA A 376 -17.68 7.93 4.72
N GLU A 377 -18.47 7.06 5.33
CA GLU A 377 -17.99 5.99 6.20
C GLU A 377 -17.11 5.00 5.43
N ALA A 378 -17.52 4.57 4.24
CA ALA A 378 -16.72 3.72 3.38
C ALA A 378 -15.34 4.34 3.09
N SER A 379 -15.28 5.69 3.01
CA SER A 379 -14.04 6.42 2.77
C SER A 379 -13.02 6.29 3.90
N THR A 380 -13.46 6.04 5.10
CA THR A 380 -12.60 5.93 6.29
C THR A 380 -12.39 4.49 6.74
N ARG A 381 -13.30 3.58 6.38
CA ARG A 381 -13.28 2.20 6.86
C ARG A 381 -12.76 1.19 5.86
N ILE A 382 -12.86 1.45 4.55
CA ILE A 382 -12.40 0.52 3.51
C ILE A 382 -10.99 0.89 3.10
N GLY A 383 -10.06 -0.08 3.20
CA GLY A 383 -8.66 0.06 2.83
C GLY A 383 -7.80 0.61 3.97
N THR A 384 -8.11 0.25 5.21
CA THR A 384 -7.31 0.63 6.38
C THR A 384 -5.99 -0.14 6.46
N THR A 385 -5.88 -1.26 5.76
CA THR A 385 -4.70 -2.11 5.71
C THR A 385 -4.35 -2.49 4.27
N LEU A 386 -3.13 -2.99 4.07
CA LEU A 386 -2.67 -3.56 2.80
C LEU A 386 -2.87 -5.08 2.75
N ASP A 387 -4.01 -5.55 3.28
CA ASP A 387 -4.42 -6.94 3.24
C ASP A 387 -5.72 -7.11 2.43
N VAL A 388 -5.72 -8.04 1.47
CA VAL A 388 -6.85 -8.28 0.56
C VAL A 388 -8.08 -8.79 1.32
N GLY A 389 -7.88 -9.76 2.22
CA GLY A 389 -8.94 -10.39 3.01
C GLY A 389 -9.56 -9.41 4.01
N ARG A 390 -8.74 -8.58 4.64
CA ARG A 390 -9.19 -7.53 5.56
C ARG A 390 -9.99 -6.47 4.82
N THR A 391 -9.49 -5.97 3.69
CA THR A 391 -10.21 -4.99 2.85
C THR A 391 -11.55 -5.51 2.35
N ALA A 392 -11.60 -6.79 1.95
CA ALA A 392 -12.85 -7.44 1.56
C ALA A 392 -13.86 -7.50 2.73
N ARG A 393 -13.38 -7.74 3.95
CA ARG A 393 -14.19 -7.74 5.17
C ARG A 393 -14.69 -6.34 5.52
N GLU A 394 -13.86 -5.33 5.41
CA GLU A 394 -14.21 -3.92 5.63
C GLU A 394 -15.32 -3.45 4.68
N LEU A 395 -15.30 -3.90 3.42
CA LEU A 395 -16.41 -3.68 2.49
C LEU A 395 -17.71 -4.28 3.02
N ALA A 396 -17.69 -5.54 3.46
CA ALA A 396 -18.87 -6.24 3.95
C ALA A 396 -19.42 -5.60 5.23
N GLU A 397 -18.55 -5.31 6.21
CA GLU A 397 -18.91 -4.64 7.47
C GLU A 397 -19.47 -3.23 7.24
N THR A 398 -18.99 -2.51 6.25
CA THR A 398 -19.49 -1.17 5.89
C THR A 398 -20.87 -1.23 5.23
N ALA A 399 -21.11 -2.22 4.38
CA ALA A 399 -22.36 -2.35 3.65
C ALA A 399 -23.50 -2.89 4.52
N VAL A 400 -23.21 -3.71 5.54
CA VAL A 400 -24.19 -4.26 6.48
C VAL A 400 -24.33 -3.34 7.71
N PRO A 401 -25.54 -3.04 8.20
CA PRO A 401 -26.85 -3.44 7.68
C PRO A 401 -27.50 -2.41 6.73
N ARG A 402 -26.77 -1.39 6.28
CA ARG A 402 -27.38 -0.21 5.64
C ARG A 402 -27.81 -0.44 4.19
N LEU A 403 -26.98 -1.15 3.42
CA LEU A 403 -27.27 -1.50 2.03
C LEU A 403 -27.78 -2.92 1.92
N ALA A 404 -27.15 -3.85 2.64
CA ALA A 404 -27.44 -5.27 2.56
C ALA A 404 -27.65 -5.88 3.95
N ASP A 405 -28.38 -6.96 4.02
CA ASP A 405 -28.52 -7.77 5.24
C ASP A 405 -27.41 -8.82 5.34
N PHE A 406 -26.89 -9.26 4.18
CA PHE A 406 -25.73 -10.14 4.07
C PHE A 406 -24.87 -9.71 2.89
N VAL A 407 -23.54 -9.86 3.05
CA VAL A 407 -22.57 -9.64 2.00
C VAL A 407 -21.61 -10.82 1.94
N THR A 408 -21.36 -11.28 0.71
CA THR A 408 -20.28 -12.24 0.45
C THR A 408 -19.29 -11.62 -0.52
N VAL A 409 -18.00 -11.89 -0.30
CA VAL A 409 -16.93 -11.49 -1.21
C VAL A 409 -16.14 -12.72 -1.60
N ASP A 410 -16.01 -12.93 -2.89
CA ASP A 410 -15.30 -14.06 -3.47
C ASP A 410 -14.14 -13.54 -4.31
N VAL A 411 -12.94 -14.00 -3.99
CA VAL A 411 -11.69 -13.53 -4.59
C VAL A 411 -10.91 -14.75 -5.12
N PRO A 412 -10.27 -14.68 -6.30
CA PRO A 412 -9.36 -15.73 -6.77
C PRO A 412 -8.20 -15.93 -5.81
N GLU A 413 -7.77 -17.19 -5.64
CA GLU A 413 -6.64 -17.52 -4.76
C GLU A 413 -5.34 -16.83 -5.19
N SER A 414 -5.13 -16.68 -6.51
CA SER A 414 -4.02 -15.92 -7.09
C SER A 414 -3.98 -14.47 -6.59
N VAL A 415 -5.14 -13.79 -6.53
CA VAL A 415 -5.24 -12.41 -6.03
C VAL A 415 -4.87 -12.32 -4.54
N LEU A 416 -5.26 -13.32 -3.73
CA LEU A 416 -4.86 -13.40 -2.31
C LEU A 416 -3.34 -13.56 -2.15
N ARG A 417 -2.67 -14.20 -3.12
CA ARG A 417 -1.21 -14.36 -3.18
C ARG A 417 -0.47 -13.18 -3.83
N GLY A 418 -1.19 -12.13 -4.23
CA GLY A 418 -0.61 -10.96 -4.88
C GLY A 418 -0.50 -11.06 -6.41
N GLU A 419 -0.91 -12.16 -7.03
CA GLU A 419 -0.79 -12.42 -8.46
C GLU A 419 -2.02 -11.91 -9.24
N GLU A 420 -1.89 -11.83 -10.56
CA GLU A 420 -3.03 -11.62 -11.45
C GLU A 420 -3.62 -12.97 -11.83
N SER A 421 -4.93 -13.11 -11.68
CA SER A 421 -5.60 -14.33 -12.10
C SER A 421 -5.67 -14.44 -13.61
N GLY A 422 -5.15 -15.53 -14.16
CA GLY A 422 -5.29 -15.86 -15.58
C GLY A 422 -6.70 -16.34 -15.93
N ASP A 423 -7.41 -16.92 -14.98
CA ASP A 423 -8.81 -17.33 -15.05
C ASP A 423 -9.55 -16.97 -13.75
N PRO A 424 -10.01 -15.72 -13.61
CA PRO A 424 -10.69 -15.29 -12.40
C PRO A 424 -12.01 -16.02 -12.12
N THR A 425 -12.50 -16.78 -13.10
CA THR A 425 -13.78 -17.49 -12.99
C THR A 425 -13.62 -18.91 -12.44
N GLY A 426 -12.47 -19.53 -12.63
CA GLY A 426 -12.18 -20.91 -12.21
C GLY A 426 -11.57 -21.05 -10.82
N GLU A 427 -11.11 -19.98 -10.22
CA GLU A 427 -10.32 -19.98 -8.97
C GLU A 427 -10.96 -19.21 -7.81
N LEU A 428 -12.24 -18.92 -7.88
CA LEU A 428 -12.92 -18.15 -6.83
C LEU A 428 -12.99 -18.92 -5.52
N HIS A 429 -12.56 -18.24 -4.44
CA HIS A 429 -12.70 -18.71 -3.06
C HIS A 429 -13.56 -17.74 -2.27
N ARG A 430 -14.44 -18.28 -1.41
CA ARG A 430 -15.22 -17.50 -0.48
C ARG A 430 -14.26 -16.84 0.54
N THR A 431 -14.03 -15.54 0.38
CA THR A 431 -13.10 -14.79 1.25
C THR A 431 -13.82 -14.20 2.45
N VAL A 432 -15.05 -13.72 2.26
CA VAL A 432 -15.84 -13.11 3.32
C VAL A 432 -17.30 -13.55 3.25
N VAL A 433 -17.88 -13.84 4.41
CA VAL A 433 -19.32 -13.88 4.68
C VAL A 433 -19.59 -12.97 5.88
N HIS A 434 -20.42 -11.97 5.71
CA HIS A 434 -20.80 -11.09 6.81
C HIS A 434 -22.28 -10.74 6.72
N GLY A 435 -22.97 -10.68 7.87
CA GLY A 435 -24.41 -10.45 7.87
C GLY A 435 -24.96 -9.98 9.20
N ILE A 436 -26.24 -9.65 9.23
CA ILE A 436 -26.99 -9.23 10.42
C ILE A 436 -27.18 -10.36 11.47
N ARG A 437 -26.80 -11.59 11.13
CA ARG A 437 -26.84 -12.79 11.97
C ARG A 437 -25.85 -13.84 11.45
N ASP A 438 -25.40 -14.72 12.31
CA ASP A 438 -24.37 -15.73 12.01
C ASP A 438 -24.91 -17.05 11.43
N ASP A 439 -26.23 -17.26 11.49
CA ASP A 439 -26.90 -18.54 11.17
C ASP A 439 -27.32 -18.67 9.71
N CYS A 440 -26.87 -17.80 8.81
CA CYS A 440 -27.23 -17.89 7.40
C CYS A 440 -26.42 -18.96 6.66
N PRO A 441 -27.07 -19.85 5.89
CA PRO A 441 -26.42 -20.99 5.24
C PRO A 441 -25.70 -20.61 3.93
N PHE A 442 -24.76 -19.69 3.99
CA PHE A 442 -23.82 -19.44 2.89
C PHE A 442 -22.68 -20.47 2.91
N TYR A 443 -22.08 -20.70 1.76
CA TYR A 443 -20.84 -21.48 1.70
C TYR A 443 -19.78 -20.88 2.65
N PRO A 444 -19.06 -21.70 3.42
CA PRO A 444 -18.14 -21.21 4.42
C PRO A 444 -16.94 -20.46 3.81
N VAL A 445 -16.33 -19.60 4.61
CA VAL A 445 -15.06 -18.92 4.24
C VAL A 445 -13.96 -19.97 3.99
N GLY A 446 -13.19 -19.77 2.94
CA GLY A 446 -12.13 -20.67 2.47
C GLY A 446 -12.60 -21.70 1.44
N GLU A 447 -13.89 -21.85 1.22
CA GLU A 447 -14.41 -22.81 0.24
C GLU A 447 -14.21 -22.32 -1.19
N ARG A 448 -13.74 -23.23 -2.05
CA ARG A 448 -13.61 -22.97 -3.50
C ARG A 448 -15.00 -23.05 -4.15
N LEU A 449 -15.36 -22.01 -4.88
CA LEU A 449 -16.65 -21.91 -5.55
C LEU A 449 -16.53 -22.37 -7.00
N VAL A 450 -17.31 -23.39 -7.35
CA VAL A 450 -17.47 -23.83 -8.74
C VAL A 450 -18.80 -23.33 -9.26
N LEU A 451 -18.79 -22.23 -10.00
CA LEU A 451 -20.00 -21.54 -10.44
C LEU A 451 -20.29 -21.80 -11.93
N ARG A 452 -21.56 -22.01 -12.27
CA ARG A 452 -22.02 -22.14 -13.68
C ARG A 452 -22.02 -20.78 -14.37
N PRO A 453 -21.75 -20.71 -15.69
CA PRO A 453 -21.73 -19.44 -16.44
C PRO A 453 -23.03 -18.62 -16.37
N THR A 454 -24.17 -19.29 -16.11
CA THR A 454 -25.50 -18.65 -16.02
C THR A 454 -25.78 -17.96 -14.70
N THR A 455 -24.95 -18.17 -13.68
CA THR A 455 -25.14 -17.52 -12.36
C THR A 455 -24.96 -16.00 -12.44
N PRO A 456 -25.62 -15.22 -11.57
CA PRO A 456 -25.40 -13.77 -11.49
C PRO A 456 -23.93 -13.40 -11.27
N HIS A 457 -23.21 -14.18 -10.46
CA HIS A 457 -21.77 -14.01 -10.21
C HIS A 457 -20.95 -14.08 -11.50
N MET A 458 -21.13 -15.18 -12.27
CA MET A 458 -20.39 -15.40 -13.51
C MET A 458 -20.78 -14.41 -14.60
N ARG A 459 -22.07 -14.04 -14.70
CA ARG A 459 -22.53 -13.00 -15.62
C ARG A 459 -21.88 -11.66 -15.30
N SER A 460 -21.77 -11.31 -14.03
CA SER A 460 -21.14 -10.07 -13.58
C SER A 460 -19.64 -10.05 -13.91
N LEU A 461 -18.93 -11.14 -13.65
CA LEU A 461 -17.51 -11.28 -13.96
C LEU A 461 -17.25 -11.25 -15.48
N ALA A 462 -18.07 -11.95 -16.26
CA ALA A 462 -17.90 -12.03 -17.72
C ALA A 462 -18.17 -10.69 -18.43
N THR A 463 -19.14 -9.91 -17.92
CA THR A 463 -19.52 -8.63 -18.52
C THR A 463 -18.76 -7.44 -17.93
N GLY A 464 -18.13 -7.61 -16.77
CA GLY A 464 -17.54 -6.49 -16.00
C GLY A 464 -18.60 -5.50 -15.50
N GLN A 465 -19.88 -5.89 -15.45
CA GLN A 465 -20.99 -5.02 -15.07
C GLN A 465 -21.74 -5.59 -13.85
N PRO A 466 -22.31 -4.74 -13.00
CA PRO A 466 -23.13 -5.22 -11.90
C PRO A 466 -24.41 -5.88 -12.41
N VAL A 467 -24.82 -6.95 -11.76
CA VAL A 467 -26.07 -7.70 -12.05
C VAL A 467 -27.03 -7.49 -10.90
N LEU A 468 -28.24 -7.04 -11.21
CA LEU A 468 -29.34 -6.85 -10.28
C LEU A 468 -30.39 -7.97 -10.49
N GLU A 469 -30.68 -8.71 -9.43
CA GLU A 469 -31.75 -9.69 -9.35
C GLU A 469 -32.77 -9.23 -8.30
N PRO A 470 -33.81 -8.47 -8.70
CA PRO A 470 -34.78 -7.95 -7.75
C PRO A 470 -35.56 -9.05 -7.04
N GLU A 471 -35.83 -10.14 -7.75
CA GLU A 471 -36.52 -11.30 -7.22
C GLU A 471 -35.71 -12.57 -7.43
N LEU A 472 -35.03 -13.02 -6.37
CA LEU A 472 -34.12 -14.15 -6.44
C LEU A 472 -34.81 -15.47 -6.80
N LYS A 473 -36.10 -15.63 -6.48
CA LYS A 473 -36.90 -16.77 -6.90
C LYS A 473 -37.05 -16.89 -8.42
N ALA A 474 -36.95 -15.80 -9.16
CA ALA A 474 -36.98 -15.74 -10.60
C ALA A 474 -35.59 -15.87 -11.25
N ALA A 475 -34.52 -15.82 -10.48
CA ALA A 475 -33.14 -15.89 -10.96
C ALA A 475 -32.73 -17.32 -11.32
N PHE A 476 -33.15 -17.78 -12.48
CA PHE A 476 -33.02 -19.18 -12.93
C PHE A 476 -31.55 -19.66 -12.87
N GLY A 477 -30.60 -18.88 -13.29
CA GLY A 477 -29.19 -19.26 -13.27
C GLY A 477 -28.62 -19.50 -11.85
N TRP A 478 -29.15 -18.75 -10.85
CA TRP A 478 -28.76 -18.92 -9.44
C TRP A 478 -29.41 -20.19 -8.84
N ILE A 479 -30.71 -20.42 -9.06
CA ILE A 479 -31.42 -21.60 -8.57
C ILE A 479 -30.83 -22.88 -9.19
N ALA A 480 -30.52 -22.86 -10.48
CA ALA A 480 -30.00 -24.02 -11.20
C ALA A 480 -28.56 -24.38 -10.80
N GLN A 481 -27.81 -23.49 -10.12
CA GLN A 481 -26.47 -23.73 -9.61
C GLN A 481 -26.48 -24.84 -8.55
N ASP A 482 -27.28 -24.63 -7.50
CA ASP A 482 -27.50 -25.57 -6.41
C ASP A 482 -28.94 -25.39 -5.90
N PRO A 483 -29.92 -26.20 -6.37
CA PRO A 483 -31.30 -26.05 -5.97
C PRO A 483 -31.54 -26.22 -4.46
N VAL A 484 -30.79 -27.11 -3.80
CA VAL A 484 -30.97 -27.39 -2.36
C VAL A 484 -30.47 -26.19 -1.55
N HIS A 485 -29.30 -25.65 -1.88
CA HIS A 485 -28.76 -24.47 -1.23
C HIS A 485 -29.64 -23.23 -1.52
N ALA A 486 -30.16 -23.09 -2.74
CA ALA A 486 -31.07 -22.02 -3.08
C ALA A 486 -32.36 -22.06 -2.24
N GLU A 487 -32.95 -23.26 -2.03
CA GLU A 487 -34.12 -23.42 -1.16
C GLU A 487 -33.83 -23.02 0.29
N LEU A 488 -32.65 -23.40 0.81
CA LEU A 488 -32.21 -23.00 2.15
C LEU A 488 -32.11 -21.49 2.30
N LEU A 489 -31.50 -20.81 1.35
CA LEU A 489 -31.34 -19.34 1.38
C LEU A 489 -32.71 -18.64 1.27
N LEU A 490 -33.60 -19.15 0.40
CA LEU A 490 -34.96 -18.64 0.27
C LEU A 490 -35.76 -18.87 1.55
N ALA A 491 -35.58 -20.01 2.24
CA ALA A 491 -36.22 -20.29 3.52
C ALA A 491 -35.76 -19.32 4.64
N HIS A 492 -34.53 -18.77 4.52
CA HIS A 492 -34.02 -17.70 5.38
C HIS A 492 -34.48 -16.30 4.94
N ASN A 493 -35.49 -16.23 4.05
CA ASN A 493 -36.09 -15.01 3.52
C ASN A 493 -35.14 -14.14 2.69
N ILE A 494 -34.06 -14.72 2.14
CA ILE A 494 -33.20 -14.02 1.19
C ILE A 494 -33.92 -13.95 -0.15
N HIS A 495 -34.27 -12.75 -0.60
CA HIS A 495 -35.19 -12.59 -1.74
C HIS A 495 -34.66 -11.70 -2.87
N SER A 496 -33.63 -10.89 -2.66
CA SER A 496 -33.06 -9.98 -3.67
C SER A 496 -31.55 -9.94 -3.59
N LEU A 497 -30.88 -9.77 -4.74
CA LEU A 497 -29.43 -9.85 -4.89
C LEU A 497 -28.89 -8.76 -5.83
N ILE A 498 -27.80 -8.13 -5.42
CA ILE A 498 -26.92 -7.35 -6.31
C ILE A 498 -25.57 -8.05 -6.32
N THR A 499 -25.05 -8.34 -7.51
CA THR A 499 -23.70 -8.87 -7.72
C THR A 499 -22.85 -7.83 -8.44
N VAL A 500 -21.72 -7.47 -7.89
CA VAL A 500 -20.81 -6.44 -8.44
C VAL A 500 -19.43 -7.03 -8.64
N PRO A 501 -18.84 -6.91 -9.84
CA PRO A 501 -17.47 -7.36 -10.06
C PRO A 501 -16.50 -6.40 -9.38
N LEU A 502 -15.49 -6.95 -8.73
CA LEU A 502 -14.38 -6.18 -8.16
C LEU A 502 -13.35 -5.95 -9.27
N LEU A 503 -13.36 -4.76 -9.83
CA LEU A 503 -12.52 -4.37 -10.97
C LEU A 503 -11.65 -3.19 -10.61
N ALA A 504 -10.34 -3.31 -10.82
CA ALA A 504 -9.43 -2.18 -10.72
C ALA A 504 -8.42 -2.21 -11.87
N ARG A 505 -8.21 -1.06 -12.51
CA ARG A 505 -7.22 -0.89 -13.61
C ARG A 505 -7.33 -1.94 -14.73
N GLY A 506 -8.55 -2.42 -15.00
CA GLY A 506 -8.83 -3.44 -16.02
C GLY A 506 -8.59 -4.90 -15.56
N VAL A 507 -8.18 -5.10 -14.30
CA VAL A 507 -7.99 -6.44 -13.70
C VAL A 507 -9.23 -6.85 -12.92
N VAL A 508 -9.70 -8.07 -13.13
CA VAL A 508 -10.78 -8.68 -12.33
C VAL A 508 -10.16 -9.25 -11.05
N LEU A 509 -10.57 -8.71 -9.91
CA LEU A 509 -10.07 -9.08 -8.59
C LEU A 509 -11.01 -10.01 -7.82
N GLY A 510 -12.24 -10.19 -8.31
CA GLY A 510 -13.24 -11.00 -7.67
C GLY A 510 -14.65 -10.46 -7.85
N VAL A 511 -15.56 -10.86 -6.98
CA VAL A 511 -16.96 -10.46 -7.01
C VAL A 511 -17.50 -10.24 -5.60
N ALA A 512 -18.29 -9.19 -5.41
CA ALA A 512 -19.02 -8.91 -4.18
C ALA A 512 -20.53 -9.09 -4.42
N CYS A 513 -21.20 -9.75 -3.49
CA CYS A 513 -22.62 -10.03 -3.56
C CYS A 513 -23.34 -9.47 -2.34
N PHE A 514 -24.39 -8.70 -2.58
CA PHE A 514 -25.20 -8.04 -1.56
C PHE A 514 -26.58 -8.66 -1.54
N TYR A 515 -27.00 -9.18 -0.39
CA TYR A 515 -28.28 -9.89 -0.25
C TYR A 515 -29.22 -9.16 0.69
N ARG A 516 -30.52 -9.16 0.34
CA ARG A 516 -31.57 -8.56 1.15
C ARG A 516 -32.49 -9.64 1.68
N SER A 517 -32.82 -9.57 2.96
CA SER A 517 -33.63 -10.55 3.71
C SER A 517 -34.63 -9.86 4.62
N ARG A 518 -34.22 -8.87 5.42
CA ARG A 518 -35.05 -8.19 6.42
C ARG A 518 -35.95 -7.11 5.79
N ASN A 519 -35.39 -6.34 4.87
CA ASN A 519 -36.16 -5.32 4.17
C ASN A 519 -37.01 -6.00 3.07
N PRO A 520 -38.36 -5.93 3.10
CA PRO A 520 -39.21 -6.60 2.14
C PRO A 520 -39.17 -5.98 0.72
N ALA A 521 -38.70 -4.73 0.59
CA ALA A 521 -38.54 -4.08 -0.70
C ALA A 521 -37.38 -4.70 -1.48
N PRO A 522 -37.54 -5.09 -2.75
CA PRO A 522 -36.43 -5.57 -3.57
C PRO A 522 -35.42 -4.48 -3.82
N TYR A 523 -34.22 -4.86 -4.25
CA TYR A 523 -33.19 -3.91 -4.72
C TYR A 523 -33.69 -3.22 -6.01
N GLY A 524 -33.30 -1.93 -6.12
CA GLY A 524 -33.52 -1.11 -7.30
C GLY A 524 -32.20 -0.63 -7.93
N ASP A 525 -32.31 0.18 -8.99
CA ASP A 525 -31.15 0.72 -9.70
C ASP A 525 -30.29 1.65 -8.83
N ASP A 526 -30.88 2.40 -7.90
CA ASP A 526 -30.17 3.24 -6.94
C ASP A 526 -29.30 2.42 -5.99
N ASP A 527 -29.84 1.29 -5.48
CA ASP A 527 -29.08 0.35 -4.64
C ASP A 527 -27.92 -0.28 -5.42
N ARG A 528 -28.17 -0.65 -6.69
CA ARG A 528 -27.13 -1.18 -7.59
C ARG A 528 -25.99 -0.17 -7.79
N SER A 529 -26.33 1.09 -8.03
CA SER A 529 -25.33 2.15 -8.18
C SER A 529 -24.51 2.36 -6.91
N LEU A 530 -25.14 2.32 -5.74
CA LEU A 530 -24.48 2.44 -4.46
C LEU A 530 -23.56 1.24 -4.18
N ALA A 531 -24.02 0.02 -4.46
CA ALA A 531 -23.21 -1.19 -4.34
C ALA A 531 -21.96 -1.11 -5.26
N GLN A 532 -22.13 -0.60 -6.47
CA GLN A 532 -21.05 -0.41 -7.42
C GLN A 532 -20.01 0.62 -6.94
N GLU A 533 -20.43 1.72 -6.32
CA GLU A 533 -19.52 2.72 -5.76
C GLU A 533 -18.71 2.14 -4.60
N LEU A 534 -19.34 1.39 -3.68
CA LEU A 534 -18.66 0.72 -2.58
C LEU A 534 -17.65 -0.33 -3.09
N ALA A 535 -18.08 -1.16 -4.04
CA ALA A 535 -17.23 -2.19 -4.64
C ALA A 535 -16.06 -1.58 -5.44
N ALA A 536 -16.27 -0.49 -6.18
CA ALA A 536 -15.21 0.20 -6.91
C ALA A 536 -14.12 0.72 -5.98
N ARG A 537 -14.53 1.27 -4.81
CA ARG A 537 -13.59 1.70 -3.79
C ARG A 537 -12.80 0.53 -3.21
N ALA A 538 -13.50 -0.53 -2.80
CA ALA A 538 -12.85 -1.73 -2.27
C ALA A 538 -11.90 -2.35 -3.30
N SER A 539 -12.29 -2.36 -4.58
CA SER A 539 -11.46 -2.88 -5.67
C SER A 539 -10.12 -2.16 -5.80
N LEU A 540 -10.11 -0.83 -5.68
CA LEU A 540 -8.86 -0.06 -5.71
C LEU A 540 -7.97 -0.40 -4.51
N CYS A 541 -8.54 -0.52 -3.32
CA CYS A 541 -7.80 -0.89 -2.11
C CYS A 541 -7.30 -2.35 -2.17
N ILE A 542 -8.11 -3.28 -2.68
CA ILE A 542 -7.73 -4.68 -2.91
C ILE A 542 -6.59 -4.77 -3.94
N ASP A 543 -6.64 -4.00 -5.05
CA ASP A 543 -5.56 -4.00 -6.04
C ASP A 543 -4.26 -3.43 -5.46
N ASN A 544 -4.35 -2.40 -4.63
CA ASN A 544 -3.18 -1.86 -3.93
C ASN A 544 -2.61 -2.89 -2.95
N ALA A 545 -3.45 -3.57 -2.16
CA ALA A 545 -3.03 -4.64 -1.26
C ALA A 545 -2.39 -5.81 -2.02
N ARG A 546 -3.01 -6.27 -3.12
CA ARG A 546 -2.47 -7.31 -4.00
C ARG A 546 -1.08 -6.95 -4.53
N ARG A 547 -0.92 -5.73 -5.05
CA ARG A 547 0.37 -5.24 -5.56
C ARG A 547 1.43 -5.20 -4.47
N TYR A 548 1.06 -4.69 -3.30
CA TYR A 548 1.96 -4.68 -2.15
C TYR A 548 2.40 -6.11 -1.77
N THR A 549 1.46 -7.06 -1.68
CA THR A 549 1.75 -8.47 -1.39
C THR A 549 2.71 -9.06 -2.44
N ARG A 550 2.50 -8.76 -3.73
CA ARG A 550 3.38 -9.21 -4.81
C ARG A 550 4.79 -8.62 -4.69
N GLU A 551 4.89 -7.31 -4.52
CA GLU A 551 6.18 -6.63 -4.38
C GLU A 551 6.93 -7.14 -3.16
N HIS A 552 6.22 -7.29 -2.05
CA HIS A 552 6.78 -7.82 -0.81
C HIS A 552 7.27 -9.28 -0.97
N THR A 553 6.46 -10.14 -1.58
CA THR A 553 6.85 -11.54 -1.83
C THR A 553 8.06 -11.65 -2.76
N LEU A 554 8.09 -10.85 -3.84
CA LEU A 554 9.23 -10.80 -4.76
C LEU A 554 10.49 -10.31 -4.05
N ALA A 555 10.37 -9.29 -3.22
CA ALA A 555 11.50 -8.72 -2.50
C ALA A 555 12.03 -9.69 -1.43
N LEU A 556 11.16 -10.39 -0.68
CA LEU A 556 11.58 -11.46 0.24
C LEU A 556 12.24 -12.63 -0.51
N SER A 557 11.74 -12.99 -1.70
CA SER A 557 12.35 -14.03 -2.52
C SER A 557 13.75 -13.63 -3.01
N LEU A 558 13.92 -12.37 -3.42
CA LEU A 558 15.22 -11.82 -3.79
C LEU A 558 16.18 -11.81 -2.60
N GLN A 559 15.76 -11.29 -1.46
CA GLN A 559 16.57 -11.27 -0.23
C GLN A 559 17.05 -12.69 0.14
N ARG A 560 16.14 -13.67 0.15
CA ARG A 560 16.49 -15.08 0.40
C ARG A 560 17.49 -15.62 -0.61
N SER A 561 17.41 -15.22 -1.88
CA SER A 561 18.35 -15.66 -2.92
C SER A 561 19.74 -15.02 -2.77
N LEU A 562 19.81 -13.86 -2.10
CA LEU A 562 21.05 -13.16 -1.81
C LEU A 562 21.73 -13.66 -0.53
N LEU A 563 21.04 -14.35 0.37
CA LEU A 563 21.60 -14.99 1.55
C LEU A 563 22.25 -16.33 1.21
N PRO A 564 23.16 -16.87 2.05
CA PRO A 564 23.75 -18.18 1.82
C PRO A 564 22.70 -19.28 1.78
N HIS A 565 22.64 -20.08 0.72
CA HIS A 565 21.76 -21.27 0.63
C HIS A 565 22.25 -22.46 1.48
N GLY A 566 23.48 -22.40 1.97
CA GLY A 566 24.11 -23.35 2.86
C GLY A 566 25.50 -22.85 3.22
N LEU A 567 25.94 -23.15 4.43
CA LEU A 567 27.27 -22.82 4.87
C LEU A 567 28.25 -23.90 4.39
N PRO A 568 29.45 -23.53 3.91
CA PRO A 568 30.42 -24.51 3.50
C PRO A 568 30.88 -25.33 4.72
N GLU A 569 31.01 -26.63 4.54
CA GLU A 569 31.61 -27.48 5.54
C GLU A 569 33.08 -27.11 5.74
N GLN A 570 33.49 -26.94 6.99
CA GLN A 570 34.86 -26.58 7.34
C GLN A 570 35.29 -27.17 8.67
N SER A 571 36.58 -27.28 8.85
CA SER A 571 37.19 -27.89 10.03
C SER A 571 37.40 -26.91 11.20
N ALA A 572 37.56 -25.59 10.88
CA ALA A 572 37.93 -24.55 11.84
C ALA A 572 36.85 -24.24 12.87
N VAL A 573 35.61 -24.26 12.44
CA VAL A 573 34.45 -23.92 13.28
C VAL A 573 33.27 -24.83 12.99
N GLU A 574 32.41 -24.98 13.97
CA GLU A 574 31.07 -25.49 13.80
C GLU A 574 30.08 -24.34 13.92
N VAL A 575 29.23 -24.17 12.93
CA VAL A 575 28.38 -22.97 12.82
C VAL A 575 26.91 -23.30 12.79
N ALA A 576 26.13 -22.43 13.43
CA ALA A 576 24.67 -22.36 13.28
C ALA A 576 24.28 -20.90 13.01
N HIS A 577 23.18 -20.72 12.32
CA HIS A 577 22.69 -19.38 11.98
C HIS A 577 21.17 -19.33 12.02
N ARG A 578 20.66 -18.11 12.19
CA ARG A 578 19.23 -17.79 12.06
C ARG A 578 19.10 -16.47 11.32
N TYR A 579 18.03 -16.38 10.56
CA TYR A 579 17.62 -15.16 9.92
C TYR A 579 16.11 -14.99 10.11
N LEU A 580 15.70 -13.89 10.75
CA LEU A 580 14.32 -13.54 10.95
C LEU A 580 14.06 -12.24 10.21
N PRO A 581 13.21 -12.24 9.17
CA PRO A 581 12.88 -11.00 8.46
C PRO A 581 11.97 -10.11 9.31
N ALA A 582 12.10 -8.81 9.14
CA ALA A 582 11.20 -7.83 9.73
C ALA A 582 9.77 -7.98 9.23
N GLU A 583 8.79 -7.68 10.09
CA GLU A 583 7.37 -7.70 9.70
C GLU A 583 7.04 -6.62 8.66
N SER A 584 7.74 -5.50 8.70
CA SER A 584 7.47 -4.31 7.89
C SER A 584 8.09 -4.31 6.49
N GLY A 585 8.94 -5.28 6.14
CA GLY A 585 9.61 -5.21 4.84
C GLY A 585 10.76 -6.18 4.62
N VAL A 586 11.50 -5.87 3.59
CA VAL A 586 12.73 -6.56 3.19
C VAL A 586 13.89 -5.74 3.74
N GLY A 587 14.70 -6.34 4.59
CA GLY A 587 15.81 -5.65 5.24
C GLY A 587 17.15 -5.79 4.53
N GLY A 588 18.14 -5.18 5.14
CA GLY A 588 19.52 -5.10 4.70
C GLY A 588 20.49 -6.06 5.36
N ASP A 589 20.03 -6.90 6.29
CA ASP A 589 20.84 -7.80 7.09
C ASP A 589 21.47 -8.93 6.28
N TRP A 590 22.70 -9.26 6.57
CA TRP A 590 23.35 -10.43 5.98
C TRP A 590 24.38 -11.05 6.93
N PHE A 591 24.71 -12.29 6.64
CA PHE A 591 25.83 -13.01 7.22
C PHE A 591 26.52 -13.86 6.16
N ASP A 592 27.79 -14.22 6.41
CA ASP A 592 28.49 -15.19 5.58
C ASP A 592 29.56 -15.92 6.40
N VAL A 593 29.94 -17.11 5.90
CA VAL A 593 31.04 -17.92 6.41
C VAL A 593 31.90 -18.29 5.21
N ILE A 594 33.12 -17.78 5.21
CA ILE A 594 34.00 -17.86 4.04
C ILE A 594 35.25 -18.66 4.41
N PRO A 595 35.46 -19.86 3.83
CA PRO A 595 36.70 -20.58 3.97
C PRO A 595 37.86 -19.77 3.39
N LEU A 596 38.95 -19.69 4.13
CA LEU A 596 40.21 -19.04 3.72
C LEU A 596 41.33 -20.05 3.63
N SER A 597 42.45 -19.65 3.10
CA SER A 597 43.63 -20.53 3.02
C SER A 597 44.13 -21.00 4.39
N GLY A 598 44.79 -22.12 4.44
CA GLY A 598 45.45 -22.62 5.65
C GLY A 598 44.50 -22.98 6.78
N THR A 599 43.35 -23.55 6.47
CA THR A 599 42.25 -23.95 7.41
C THR A 599 41.57 -22.78 8.11
N ARG A 600 41.93 -21.53 7.81
CA ARG A 600 41.27 -20.37 8.40
C ARG A 600 39.87 -20.16 7.88
N VAL A 601 39.08 -19.44 8.63
CA VAL A 601 37.70 -19.10 8.27
C VAL A 601 37.42 -17.65 8.59
N ALA A 602 36.72 -16.97 7.68
CA ALA A 602 36.13 -15.70 7.94
C ALA A 602 34.65 -15.82 8.28
N LEU A 603 34.23 -15.06 9.27
CA LEU A 603 32.85 -14.88 9.70
C LEU A 603 32.48 -13.43 9.47
N LEU A 604 31.30 -13.20 8.88
CA LEU A 604 30.83 -11.90 8.48
C LEU A 604 29.38 -11.73 8.89
N VAL A 605 29.08 -10.58 9.51
CA VAL A 605 27.69 -10.12 9.76
C VAL A 605 27.63 -8.63 9.44
N GLY A 606 26.54 -8.16 8.90
CA GLY A 606 26.33 -6.76 8.62
C GLY A 606 24.88 -6.39 8.38
N ASP A 607 24.61 -5.10 8.34
CA ASP A 607 23.30 -4.54 8.05
C ASP A 607 23.43 -3.28 7.18
N VAL A 608 22.55 -3.14 6.18
CA VAL A 608 22.41 -1.92 5.36
C VAL A 608 21.27 -1.11 5.92
N VAL A 609 21.57 0.10 6.37
CA VAL A 609 20.57 1.00 6.94
C VAL A 609 19.42 1.26 5.97
N GLY A 610 18.18 1.03 6.43
CA GLY A 610 16.96 1.18 5.66
C GLY A 610 16.38 -0.17 5.24
N HIS A 611 15.25 -0.13 4.54
CA HIS A 611 14.52 -1.33 4.16
C HIS A 611 14.05 -1.28 2.69
N GLY A 612 13.72 -2.43 2.16
CA GLY A 612 13.18 -2.57 0.82
C GLY A 612 14.20 -3.10 -0.18
N LEU A 613 13.79 -3.11 -1.44
CA LEU A 613 14.55 -3.71 -2.53
C LEU A 613 15.96 -3.12 -2.69
N HIS A 614 16.10 -1.83 -2.40
CA HIS A 614 17.37 -1.12 -2.51
C HIS A 614 18.39 -1.58 -1.45
N ALA A 615 17.97 -1.69 -0.18
CA ALA A 615 18.79 -2.21 0.90
C ALA A 615 19.25 -3.65 0.60
N ALA A 616 18.31 -4.52 0.16
CA ALA A 616 18.65 -5.88 -0.23
C ALA A 616 19.62 -5.97 -1.42
N ALA A 617 19.48 -5.11 -2.43
CA ALA A 617 20.40 -5.06 -3.56
C ALA A 617 21.81 -4.62 -3.13
N THR A 618 21.92 -3.60 -2.28
CA THR A 618 23.16 -3.10 -1.70
C THR A 618 23.82 -4.17 -0.83
N MET A 619 23.05 -4.84 0.03
CA MET A 619 23.48 -5.99 0.83
C MET A 619 24.10 -7.08 -0.06
N GLY A 620 23.43 -7.47 -1.14
CA GLY A 620 23.94 -8.47 -2.06
C GLY A 620 25.28 -8.07 -2.72
N ARG A 621 25.44 -6.79 -3.08
CA ARG A 621 26.70 -6.23 -3.61
C ARG A 621 27.82 -6.25 -2.58
N LEU A 622 27.53 -5.82 -1.34
CA LEU A 622 28.50 -5.80 -0.23
C LEU A 622 28.94 -7.21 0.13
N ARG A 623 28.01 -8.13 0.29
CA ARG A 623 28.31 -9.54 0.57
C ARG A 623 29.21 -10.17 -0.50
N THR A 624 28.87 -9.95 -1.78
CA THR A 624 29.67 -10.48 -2.90
C THR A 624 31.07 -9.86 -2.92
N ALA A 625 31.17 -8.56 -2.69
CA ALA A 625 32.44 -7.86 -2.63
C ALA A 625 33.30 -8.34 -1.44
N ALA A 626 32.66 -8.50 -0.25
CA ALA A 626 33.36 -9.04 0.92
C ALA A 626 33.94 -10.43 0.68
N ARG A 627 33.20 -11.31 0.02
CA ARG A 627 33.71 -12.64 -0.37
C ARG A 627 34.88 -12.57 -1.32
N ASN A 628 34.81 -11.73 -2.36
CA ASN A 628 35.92 -11.52 -3.28
C ASN A 628 37.15 -10.93 -2.60
N PHE A 629 36.99 -9.99 -1.68
CA PHE A 629 38.09 -9.40 -0.92
C PHE A 629 38.70 -10.39 0.10
N ALA A 630 37.86 -11.26 0.69
CA ALA A 630 38.31 -12.35 1.53
C ALA A 630 39.17 -13.35 0.75
N GLU A 631 38.83 -13.70 -0.50
CA GLU A 631 39.64 -14.53 -1.39
C GLU A 631 40.99 -13.88 -1.75
N LEU A 632 41.08 -12.55 -1.70
CA LEU A 632 42.35 -11.84 -1.85
C LEU A 632 43.18 -11.84 -0.57
N GLU A 633 42.70 -12.48 0.49
CA GLU A 633 43.40 -12.62 1.77
C GLU A 633 43.72 -11.28 2.45
N LEU A 634 42.85 -10.28 2.26
CA LEU A 634 43.03 -8.96 2.89
C LEU A 634 42.86 -9.06 4.41
N ALA A 635 43.61 -8.23 5.15
CA ALA A 635 43.36 -8.06 6.57
C ALA A 635 41.98 -7.45 6.85
N PRO A 636 41.38 -7.71 8.04
CA PRO A 636 40.03 -7.26 8.34
C PRO A 636 39.79 -5.75 8.16
N ASP A 637 40.72 -4.93 8.60
CA ASP A 637 40.69 -3.47 8.45
C ASP A 637 40.81 -3.01 6.98
N GLU A 638 41.66 -3.68 6.19
CA GLU A 638 41.81 -3.42 4.76
C GLU A 638 40.51 -3.83 4.00
N LEU A 639 39.95 -4.98 4.34
CA LEU A 639 38.67 -5.44 3.73
C LEU A 639 37.55 -4.42 3.99
N LEU A 640 37.41 -3.94 5.24
CA LEU A 640 36.40 -2.93 5.56
C LEU A 640 36.65 -1.62 4.82
N THR A 641 37.92 -1.21 4.66
CA THR A 641 38.30 -0.04 3.87
C THR A 641 37.87 -0.18 2.40
N HIS A 642 38.01 -1.37 1.82
CA HIS A 642 37.57 -1.62 0.45
C HIS A 642 36.04 -1.64 0.32
N LEU A 643 35.35 -2.16 1.32
CA LEU A 643 33.87 -2.11 1.35
C LEU A 643 33.35 -0.67 1.51
N ASP A 644 33.99 0.15 2.36
CA ASP A 644 33.67 1.57 2.52
C ASP A 644 33.83 2.33 1.19
N ASN A 645 34.94 2.13 0.51
CA ASN A 645 35.17 2.72 -0.81
C ASN A 645 34.17 2.25 -1.86
N LEU A 646 33.68 1.02 -1.78
CA LEU A 646 32.62 0.50 -2.65
C LEU A 646 31.29 1.22 -2.35
N MET A 647 30.91 1.36 -1.09
CA MET A 647 29.71 2.08 -0.68
C MET A 647 29.71 3.53 -1.19
N VAL A 648 30.79 4.26 -1.00
CA VAL A 648 30.96 5.65 -1.50
C VAL A 648 30.80 5.73 -3.02
N ARG A 649 31.24 4.71 -3.77
CA ARG A 649 31.03 4.68 -5.23
C ARG A 649 29.59 4.39 -5.60
N LEU A 650 28.94 3.45 -4.93
CA LEU A 650 27.52 3.11 -5.16
C LEU A 650 26.64 4.33 -4.93
N ASP A 651 26.91 5.09 -3.87
CA ASP A 651 26.20 6.34 -3.57
C ASP A 651 26.33 7.38 -4.70
N ARG A 652 27.51 7.54 -5.25
CA ARG A 652 27.74 8.47 -6.37
C ARG A 652 27.08 8.04 -7.68
N GLU A 653 26.99 6.74 -7.94
CA GLU A 653 26.38 6.21 -9.17
C GLU A 653 24.86 6.36 -9.12
N GLU A 654 24.24 6.27 -7.96
CA GLU A 654 22.79 6.37 -7.75
C GLU A 654 22.30 7.81 -7.53
N GLY A 655 23.18 8.69 -7.02
CA GLY A 655 22.94 10.12 -6.83
C GLY A 655 23.03 10.95 -8.11
N GLY A 656 22.57 10.45 -9.26
CA GLY A 656 22.64 11.14 -10.55
C GLY A 656 22.25 12.62 -10.50
N ASP A 657 22.78 13.46 -11.42
CA ASP A 657 22.79 14.92 -11.53
C ASP A 657 21.40 15.65 -11.48
N ASP A 658 20.34 15.00 -11.00
CA ASP A 658 19.02 15.61 -10.88
C ASP A 658 18.63 15.89 -9.41
N PRO A 659 18.78 17.12 -8.92
CA PRO A 659 18.42 17.50 -7.55
C PRO A 659 16.90 17.55 -7.30
N ALA A 660 16.07 17.21 -8.30
CA ALA A 660 14.61 17.20 -8.20
C ALA A 660 13.99 15.81 -8.03
N ALA A 661 14.73 14.74 -8.30
CA ALA A 661 14.35 13.41 -7.86
C ALA A 661 14.74 13.33 -6.38
N GLY A 662 13.78 13.23 -5.47
CA GLY A 662 14.02 13.04 -4.04
C GLY A 662 14.85 11.77 -3.82
N SER A 663 16.14 11.87 -4.08
CA SER A 663 17.14 10.84 -3.83
C SER A 663 17.17 10.63 -2.31
N THR A 664 16.64 9.53 -1.86
CA THR A 664 16.94 8.98 -0.55
C THR A 664 18.45 8.77 -0.52
N ALA A 665 19.15 9.67 0.22
CA ALA A 665 20.57 9.57 0.46
C ALA A 665 20.89 8.14 0.92
N ILE A 666 21.86 7.52 0.36
CA ILE A 666 22.36 6.24 0.87
C ILE A 666 22.98 6.46 2.22
N VAL A 667 22.47 5.89 2.89
CA VAL A 667 22.47 5.32 4.12
C VAL A 667 23.64 4.35 4.27
N GLY A 668 24.48 4.53 5.26
CA GLY A 668 25.61 3.66 5.52
C GLY A 668 25.23 2.19 5.72
N ALA A 669 26.22 1.35 5.88
CA ALA A 669 26.04 -0.03 6.32
C ALA A 669 26.91 -0.30 7.53
N THR A 670 26.47 -1.21 8.41
CA THR A 670 27.28 -1.72 9.50
C THR A 670 27.86 -3.09 9.13
N CYS A 671 29.07 -3.39 9.60
CA CYS A 671 29.70 -4.66 9.28
C CYS A 671 30.71 -5.07 10.37
N LEU A 672 30.70 -6.35 10.72
CA LEU A 672 31.70 -7.03 11.53
C LEU A 672 32.32 -8.14 10.72
N TYR A 673 33.64 -8.12 10.57
CA TYR A 673 34.42 -9.12 9.89
C TYR A 673 35.45 -9.74 10.82
N ALA A 674 35.45 -11.06 10.99
CA ALA A 674 36.29 -11.83 11.89
C ALA A 674 36.97 -12.97 11.16
N VAL A 675 38.31 -13.10 11.28
CA VAL A 675 39.12 -14.18 10.71
C VAL A 675 39.67 -15.03 11.83
N TYR A 676 39.26 -16.28 11.91
CA TYR A 676 39.74 -17.25 12.87
C TYR A 676 40.78 -18.20 12.26
N ASP A 677 41.93 -18.35 12.92
CA ASP A 677 42.98 -19.29 12.57
C ASP A 677 43.01 -20.45 13.60
N PRO A 678 42.57 -21.65 13.23
CA PRO A 678 42.51 -22.80 14.15
C PRO A 678 43.89 -23.35 14.55
N THR A 679 44.96 -22.99 13.79
CA THR A 679 46.34 -23.44 14.08
C THR A 679 46.99 -22.61 15.19
N THR A 680 46.62 -21.32 15.30
CA THR A 680 47.10 -20.40 16.32
C THR A 680 46.08 -20.09 17.39
N GLN A 681 44.82 -20.50 17.17
CA GLN A 681 43.65 -20.19 18.00
C GLN A 681 43.44 -18.68 18.19
N ARG A 682 43.78 -17.88 17.18
CA ARG A 682 43.62 -16.44 17.19
C ARG A 682 42.54 -16.00 16.23
N CYS A 683 41.78 -15.01 16.65
CA CYS A 683 40.76 -14.39 15.84
C CYS A 683 41.08 -12.91 15.70
N THR A 684 41.27 -12.46 14.45
CA THR A 684 41.48 -11.04 14.13
C THR A 684 40.15 -10.48 13.65
N MET A 685 39.69 -9.39 14.27
CA MET A 685 38.38 -8.81 14.01
C MET A 685 38.49 -7.31 13.77
N ALA A 686 37.66 -6.79 12.87
CA ALA A 686 37.41 -5.37 12.67
C ALA A 686 35.93 -5.11 12.50
N ARG A 687 35.45 -3.93 12.94
CA ARG A 687 34.05 -3.55 12.84
C ARG A 687 33.89 -2.14 12.25
N ALA A 688 32.83 -1.98 11.46
CA ALA A 688 32.41 -0.72 10.86
C ALA A 688 31.00 -0.38 11.38
N GLY A 689 30.91 0.41 12.46
CA GLY A 689 29.61 0.81 13.07
C GLY A 689 28.78 -0.33 13.67
N HIS A 690 29.27 -1.56 13.63
CA HIS A 690 28.53 -2.76 14.03
C HIS A 690 28.65 -3.07 15.54
N PRO A 691 27.63 -3.67 16.20
CA PRO A 691 27.75 -4.14 17.59
C PRO A 691 28.94 -5.09 17.78
N PRO A 692 29.61 -5.09 18.96
CA PRO A 692 30.65 -6.06 19.27
C PRO A 692 30.05 -7.47 19.38
N PRO A 693 30.76 -8.51 18.98
CA PRO A 693 30.28 -9.88 19.14
C PRO A 693 30.30 -10.30 20.63
N ALA A 694 29.46 -11.26 20.99
CA ALA A 694 29.56 -11.90 22.29
C ALA A 694 30.48 -13.12 22.19
N LEU A 695 31.32 -13.30 23.19
CA LEU A 695 32.28 -14.38 23.28
C LEU A 695 32.00 -15.21 24.53
N LEU A 696 31.74 -16.50 24.35
CA LEU A 696 31.63 -17.48 25.43
C LEU A 696 32.88 -18.37 25.41
N LEU A 697 33.68 -18.32 26.47
CA LEU A 697 34.87 -19.13 26.64
C LEU A 697 34.53 -20.54 27.18
N PRO A 698 35.46 -21.52 27.03
CA PRO A 698 35.21 -22.88 27.49
C PRO A 698 34.99 -23.04 29.00
N ASP A 699 35.44 -22.07 29.78
CA ASP A 699 35.25 -22.01 31.23
C ASP A 699 33.88 -21.46 31.65
N GLY A 700 33.04 -21.09 30.67
CA GLY A 700 31.70 -20.52 30.89
C GLY A 700 31.72 -18.97 31.03
N THR A 701 32.87 -18.34 30.92
CA THR A 701 32.97 -16.88 30.96
C THR A 701 32.39 -16.26 29.68
N VAL A 702 31.44 -15.33 29.81
CA VAL A 702 30.90 -14.55 28.69
C VAL A 702 31.53 -13.15 28.72
N THR A 703 32.03 -12.69 27.59
CA THR A 703 32.62 -11.37 27.45
C THR A 703 32.24 -10.74 26.11
N PHE A 704 32.22 -9.41 26.08
CA PHE A 704 32.15 -8.65 24.83
C PHE A 704 33.56 -8.06 24.62
N PRO A 705 34.32 -8.52 23.60
CA PRO A 705 35.68 -8.05 23.38
C PRO A 705 35.67 -6.56 23.04
N ASP A 706 36.61 -5.83 23.62
CA ASP A 706 36.84 -4.40 23.36
C ASP A 706 37.51 -4.24 21.98
N LEU A 707 36.67 -4.12 20.95
CA LEU A 707 37.12 -3.91 19.56
C LEU A 707 37.11 -2.42 19.23
N PRO A 708 38.11 -1.89 18.52
CA PRO A 708 38.07 -0.53 18.02
C PRO A 708 36.77 -0.22 17.30
N ALA A 709 36.10 0.86 17.68
CA ALA A 709 34.86 1.27 17.04
C ALA A 709 35.20 2.03 15.75
N GLY A 710 35.01 1.37 14.59
CA GLY A 710 35.08 2.03 13.29
C GLY A 710 33.77 2.76 12.95
N PRO A 711 33.80 3.76 12.05
CA PRO A 711 32.61 4.40 11.52
C PRO A 711 31.79 3.40 10.68
N PRO A 712 30.48 3.61 10.49
CA PRO A 712 29.71 2.87 9.49
C PRO A 712 30.30 3.01 8.08
N LEU A 713 30.15 2.00 7.25
CA LEU A 713 30.54 2.03 5.84
C LEU A 713 29.73 3.08 5.06
N GLY A 714 30.39 3.75 4.12
CA GLY A 714 29.77 4.78 3.27
C GLY A 714 30.08 6.21 3.70
N LEU A 715 30.70 6.42 4.89
CA LEU A 715 31.13 7.75 5.31
C LEU A 715 32.41 8.20 4.61
N GLY A 716 33.25 7.26 4.19
CA GLY A 716 34.47 7.50 3.43
C GLY A 716 35.62 8.17 4.20
N GLY A 717 36.84 7.75 3.91
CA GLY A 717 38.06 8.44 4.34
C GLY A 717 38.47 8.30 5.80
N LEU A 718 37.79 7.46 6.59
CA LEU A 718 38.18 7.15 7.96
C LEU A 718 38.87 5.77 8.04
N PRO A 719 39.95 5.60 8.82
CA PRO A 719 40.61 4.31 8.94
C PRO A 719 39.79 3.33 9.80
N PHE A 720 39.90 2.04 9.48
CA PHE A 720 39.43 0.96 10.34
C PHE A 720 40.65 0.37 11.06
N GLU A 721 40.42 -0.18 12.24
CA GLU A 721 41.46 -0.83 13.04
C GLU A 721 41.02 -2.25 13.37
N SER A 722 41.95 -3.21 13.35
CA SER A 722 41.69 -4.58 13.73
C SER A 722 42.24 -4.88 15.13
N ALA A 723 41.59 -5.79 15.84
CA ALA A 723 42.09 -6.32 17.12
C ALA A 723 42.18 -7.85 17.06
N GLU A 724 43.14 -8.42 17.77
CA GLU A 724 43.35 -9.85 17.85
C GLU A 724 42.94 -10.37 19.21
N VAL A 725 42.13 -11.44 19.23
CA VAL A 725 41.62 -12.11 20.43
C VAL A 725 42.03 -13.58 20.38
N HIS A 726 42.49 -14.13 21.50
CA HIS A 726 42.76 -15.56 21.61
C HIS A 726 41.46 -16.31 21.91
N LEU A 727 41.08 -17.25 21.04
CA LEU A 727 39.89 -18.09 21.13
C LEU A 727 40.28 -19.56 21.27
N PRO A 728 40.39 -20.09 22.50
CA PRO A 728 40.66 -21.50 22.72
C PRO A 728 39.65 -22.39 22.05
N GLU A 729 40.00 -23.64 21.84
CA GLU A 729 39.08 -24.63 21.32
C GLU A 729 37.79 -24.70 22.16
N ASN A 730 36.62 -24.86 21.49
CA ASN A 730 35.30 -24.84 22.09
C ASN A 730 34.81 -23.48 22.59
N SER A 731 35.54 -22.36 22.29
CA SER A 731 34.95 -21.04 22.44
C SER A 731 33.76 -20.84 21.47
N ARG A 732 32.77 -20.02 21.85
CA ARG A 732 31.70 -19.64 20.94
C ARG A 732 31.79 -18.15 20.66
N LEU A 733 31.84 -17.81 19.40
CA LEU A 733 31.73 -16.43 18.90
C LEU A 733 30.30 -16.25 18.38
N VAL A 734 29.58 -15.30 18.94
CA VAL A 734 28.19 -14.96 18.59
C VAL A 734 28.18 -13.60 17.93
N LEU A 735 27.88 -13.58 16.63
CA LEU A 735 27.72 -12.38 15.82
C LEU A 735 26.24 -12.17 15.57
N TYR A 736 25.78 -10.94 15.65
CA TYR A 736 24.37 -10.59 15.54
C TYR A 736 24.22 -9.15 15.04
N THR A 737 23.11 -8.89 14.35
CA THR A 737 22.72 -7.55 13.93
C THR A 737 21.93 -6.85 15.04
N ASP A 738 21.83 -5.54 14.92
CA ASP A 738 21.20 -4.69 15.95
C ASP A 738 19.71 -5.00 16.17
N GLY A 739 18.97 -5.51 15.16
CA GLY A 739 17.59 -5.95 15.32
C GLY A 739 17.38 -7.01 16.41
N LEU A 740 18.45 -7.74 16.84
CA LEU A 740 18.38 -8.64 17.99
C LEU A 740 18.36 -7.90 19.33
N ILE A 741 19.04 -6.78 19.44
CA ILE A 741 19.28 -6.04 20.70
C ILE A 741 18.54 -4.70 20.76
N GLU A 742 18.20 -4.11 19.61
CA GLU A 742 17.48 -2.84 19.50
C GLU A 742 15.98 -3.10 19.29
N ASP A 743 15.17 -2.60 20.21
CA ASP A 743 13.71 -2.56 20.08
C ASP A 743 13.22 -1.23 20.67
N ARG A 744 12.16 -0.67 20.09
CA ARG A 744 11.53 0.60 20.55
C ARG A 744 11.13 0.60 22.02
N HIS A 745 11.01 -0.56 22.64
CA HIS A 745 10.53 -0.73 24.01
C HIS A 745 11.57 -1.35 24.95
N ARG A 746 12.77 -1.68 24.47
CA ARG A 746 13.81 -2.35 25.26
C ARG A 746 15.13 -1.57 25.17
N ASP A 747 15.73 -1.34 26.32
CA ASP A 747 17.07 -0.75 26.44
C ASP A 747 18.14 -1.73 25.95
N ILE A 748 19.09 -1.24 25.15
CA ILE A 748 20.20 -2.03 24.58
C ILE A 748 21.01 -2.71 25.67
N ASP A 749 21.31 -2.00 26.76
CA ASP A 749 22.07 -2.56 27.87
C ASP A 749 21.37 -3.75 28.52
N LEU A 750 20.05 -3.68 28.67
CA LEU A 750 19.23 -4.81 29.17
C LEU A 750 19.24 -5.99 28.18
N ALA A 751 19.23 -5.74 26.90
CA ALA A 751 19.32 -6.79 25.89
C ALA A 751 20.67 -7.50 25.90
N LEU A 752 21.77 -6.73 26.04
CA LEU A 752 23.11 -7.29 26.19
C LEU A 752 23.28 -8.09 27.51
N GLU A 753 22.68 -7.63 28.60
CA GLU A 753 22.65 -8.40 29.86
C GLU A 753 21.88 -9.71 29.70
N GLU A 754 20.76 -9.72 28.98
CA GLU A 754 19.97 -10.92 28.70
C GLU A 754 20.75 -11.89 27.81
N LEU A 755 21.44 -11.39 26.76
CA LEU A 755 22.31 -12.18 25.90
C LEU A 755 23.43 -12.81 26.73
N HIS A 756 24.09 -12.03 27.59
CA HIS A 756 25.11 -12.51 28.51
C HIS A 756 24.57 -13.65 29.40
N ARG A 757 23.40 -13.44 30.01
CA ARG A 757 22.77 -14.42 30.92
C ARG A 757 22.41 -15.70 30.16
N THR A 758 21.83 -15.58 28.96
CA THR A 758 21.41 -16.70 28.12
C THR A 758 22.60 -17.57 27.73
N LEU A 759 23.72 -16.94 27.35
CA LEU A 759 24.96 -17.64 27.01
C LEU A 759 25.60 -18.32 28.23
N ALA A 760 25.60 -17.66 29.40
CA ALA A 760 26.19 -18.18 30.62
C ALA A 760 25.39 -19.35 31.25
N THR A 761 24.08 -19.44 30.97
CA THR A 761 23.18 -20.42 31.62
C THR A 761 23.57 -21.88 31.31
N ASP A 762 24.00 -22.16 30.08
CA ASP A 762 24.44 -23.53 29.68
C ASP A 762 25.58 -23.44 28.65
N PRO A 763 26.83 -23.42 29.13
CA PRO A 763 28.01 -23.36 28.25
C PRO A 763 28.21 -24.62 27.40
N GLY A 764 27.47 -25.70 27.64
CA GLY A 764 27.60 -26.97 26.94
C GLY A 764 26.73 -27.08 25.68
N ARG A 765 25.82 -26.16 25.39
CA ARG A 765 24.89 -26.22 24.25
C ARG A 765 25.63 -26.39 22.92
N SER A 766 24.97 -27.01 21.96
CA SER A 766 25.42 -26.95 20.55
C SER A 766 25.26 -25.53 19.98
N PRO A 767 25.94 -25.17 18.89
CA PRO A 767 25.68 -23.89 18.21
C PRO A 767 24.21 -23.69 17.83
N GLU A 768 23.55 -24.77 17.40
CA GLU A 768 22.13 -24.79 17.02
C GLU A 768 21.21 -24.48 18.21
N ASP A 769 21.41 -25.17 19.35
CA ASP A 769 20.66 -24.93 20.58
C ASP A 769 20.95 -23.55 21.18
N THR A 770 22.17 -23.03 20.95
CA THR A 770 22.55 -21.68 21.36
C THR A 770 21.78 -20.63 20.55
N CYS A 771 21.69 -20.77 19.22
CA CYS A 771 20.87 -19.89 18.38
C CYS A 771 19.41 -19.90 18.87
N GLN A 772 18.83 -21.08 19.09
CA GLN A 772 17.46 -21.18 19.53
C GLN A 772 17.23 -20.51 20.90
N ALA A 773 18.11 -20.77 21.87
CA ALA A 773 18.01 -20.15 23.20
C ALA A 773 18.14 -18.62 23.18
N ILE A 774 18.99 -18.07 22.31
CA ILE A 774 19.12 -16.63 22.11
C ILE A 774 17.81 -16.05 21.54
N LEU A 775 17.23 -16.68 20.51
CA LEU A 775 15.99 -16.21 19.93
C LEU A 775 14.82 -16.32 20.90
N ASP A 776 14.69 -17.41 21.64
CA ASP A 776 13.63 -17.59 22.63
C ASP A 776 13.69 -16.53 23.76
N ALA A 777 14.91 -16.04 24.07
CA ALA A 777 15.10 -15.04 25.11
C ALA A 777 14.97 -13.59 24.63
N LEU A 778 15.40 -13.30 23.39
CA LEU A 778 15.60 -11.94 22.92
C LEU A 778 14.73 -11.56 21.71
N ALA A 779 14.37 -12.51 20.84
CA ALA A 779 13.61 -12.16 19.65
C ALA A 779 12.19 -11.69 20.02
N PRO A 780 11.72 -10.52 19.53
CA PRO A 780 10.34 -10.08 19.72
C PRO A 780 9.37 -10.95 18.90
N GLU A 781 8.11 -11.05 19.35
CA GLU A 781 7.04 -11.74 18.58
C GLU A 781 6.86 -11.13 17.17
N HIS A 782 7.07 -9.82 17.04
CA HIS A 782 6.96 -9.06 15.80
C HIS A 782 8.23 -8.21 15.60
N PRO A 783 9.26 -8.73 14.92
CA PRO A 783 10.49 -7.99 14.69
C PRO A 783 10.25 -6.71 13.89
N ALA A 784 10.70 -5.58 14.44
CA ALA A 784 10.62 -4.28 13.78
C ALA A 784 11.72 -4.13 12.71
N ASP A 785 12.84 -4.85 12.87
CA ASP A 785 13.96 -4.93 11.95
C ASP A 785 14.36 -6.38 11.73
N ASP A 786 15.15 -6.64 10.68
CA ASP A 786 15.69 -7.96 10.40
C ASP A 786 16.63 -8.42 11.54
N ILE A 787 16.73 -9.70 11.75
CA ILE A 787 17.68 -10.28 12.73
C ILE A 787 18.53 -11.32 12.02
N ALA A 788 19.81 -11.06 11.91
CA ALA A 788 20.80 -12.04 11.51
C ALA A 788 21.63 -12.47 12.73
N LEU A 789 21.68 -13.76 12.98
CA LEU A 789 22.40 -14.38 14.09
C LEU A 789 23.30 -15.48 13.55
N LEU A 790 24.60 -15.43 13.86
CA LEU A 790 25.60 -16.42 13.51
C LEU A 790 26.37 -16.84 14.77
N VAL A 791 26.31 -18.13 15.10
CA VAL A 791 27.03 -18.71 16.23
C VAL A 791 28.08 -19.67 15.69
N ALA A 792 29.35 -19.41 16.01
CA ALA A 792 30.49 -20.22 15.60
C ALA A 792 31.21 -20.81 16.83
N ARG A 793 31.26 -22.13 16.93
CA ARG A 793 32.07 -22.84 17.93
C ARG A 793 33.44 -23.18 17.36
N THR A 794 34.50 -22.68 17.98
CA THR A 794 35.86 -22.86 17.51
C THR A 794 36.37 -24.29 17.71
N ARG A 795 37.12 -24.78 16.74
CA ARG A 795 37.90 -25.98 16.79
C ARG A 795 39.39 -25.66 16.61
N ALA A 796 40.28 -26.33 17.33
CA ALA A 796 41.69 -26.19 17.11
C ALA A 796 42.21 -27.27 16.15
N THR A 797 43.20 -26.93 15.32
CA THR A 797 43.89 -27.96 14.55
C THR A 797 44.78 -28.76 15.50
N PRO A 798 44.63 -30.11 15.59
CA PRO A 798 45.43 -30.93 16.47
C PRO A 798 46.94 -30.77 16.18
N PRO A 799 47.80 -30.69 17.22
CA PRO A 799 49.26 -30.47 17.02
C PRO A 799 49.94 -31.55 16.21
N ASP A 800 49.43 -32.78 16.25
CA ASP A 800 49.92 -33.93 15.49
C ASP A 800 49.63 -33.83 13.98
N ARG A 801 48.70 -32.95 13.60
CA ARG A 801 48.37 -32.62 12.20
C ARG A 801 49.11 -31.40 11.64
N ILE A 802 50.01 -30.80 12.41
CA ILE A 802 50.85 -29.66 12.01
C ILE A 802 52.28 -30.06 12.10
N ALA A 803 53.01 -29.79 11.01
CA ALA A 803 54.50 -29.90 11.04
C ALA A 803 55.08 -28.56 10.56
N ALA A 804 56.06 -28.04 11.31
CA ALA A 804 56.68 -26.75 10.98
C ALA A 804 58.21 -26.83 11.10
N TRP A 805 58.88 -26.20 10.19
CA TRP A 805 60.34 -26.10 10.13
C TRP A 805 60.76 -24.66 9.87
N GLU A 806 61.86 -24.25 10.42
CA GLU A 806 62.55 -22.97 10.14
C GLU A 806 63.89 -23.23 9.49
N LEU A 807 64.16 -22.58 8.38
CA LEU A 807 65.34 -22.80 7.56
C LEU A 807 66.09 -21.46 7.40
N PRO A 808 67.43 -21.47 7.53
CA PRO A 808 68.24 -20.34 7.10
C PRO A 808 68.02 -20.12 5.59
N ALA A 809 68.21 -18.92 5.11
CA ALA A 809 68.10 -18.56 3.67
C ALA A 809 69.30 -19.16 2.88
N ASP A 810 69.51 -20.44 2.93
CA ASP A 810 70.55 -21.20 2.25
C ASP A 810 69.92 -22.25 1.31
N PRO A 811 70.14 -22.13 -0.03
CA PRO A 811 69.61 -23.12 -1.02
C PRO A 811 69.97 -24.56 -0.73
N ALA A 812 71.12 -24.83 -0.08
CA ALA A 812 71.55 -26.18 0.27
C ALA A 812 70.59 -26.86 1.27
N ARG A 813 69.79 -26.11 2.03
CA ARG A 813 68.84 -26.61 3.02
C ARG A 813 67.51 -27.03 2.45
N VAL A 814 67.19 -26.75 1.21
CA VAL A 814 65.94 -27.18 0.54
C VAL A 814 65.80 -28.71 0.58
N GLY A 815 66.93 -29.43 0.41
CA GLY A 815 66.94 -30.91 0.54
C GLY A 815 66.53 -31.43 1.90
N ASP A 816 66.92 -30.73 2.97
CA ASP A 816 66.69 -31.15 4.36
C ASP A 816 65.18 -31.08 4.66
N VAL A 817 64.52 -29.96 4.26
CA VAL A 817 63.08 -29.81 4.47
C VAL A 817 62.25 -30.75 3.65
N ARG A 818 62.67 -31.06 2.42
CA ARG A 818 62.02 -32.11 1.61
C ARG A 818 62.05 -33.47 2.34
N ALA A 819 63.22 -33.86 2.80
CA ALA A 819 63.37 -35.14 3.52
C ALA A 819 62.52 -35.18 4.80
N ALA A 820 62.51 -34.09 5.58
CA ALA A 820 61.68 -33.98 6.77
C ALA A 820 60.17 -33.99 6.48
N ALA A 821 59.72 -33.33 5.38
CA ALA A 821 58.34 -33.36 4.93
C ALA A 821 57.89 -34.75 4.47
N MET A 822 58.77 -35.46 3.71
CA MET A 822 58.48 -36.84 3.28
C MET A 822 58.36 -37.80 4.49
N GLU A 823 59.26 -37.66 5.45
CA GLU A 823 59.15 -38.44 6.71
C GLU A 823 57.84 -38.14 7.46
N GLN A 824 57.43 -36.85 7.47
CA GLN A 824 56.18 -36.45 8.12
C GLN A 824 54.97 -36.99 7.38
N LEU A 825 54.95 -36.96 6.05
CA LEU A 825 53.87 -37.53 5.24
C LEU A 825 53.73 -39.06 5.49
N GLY A 826 54.88 -39.77 5.60
CA GLY A 826 54.85 -41.17 5.98
C GLY A 826 54.25 -41.43 7.38
N ARG A 827 54.49 -40.53 8.36
CA ARG A 827 53.83 -40.60 9.69
C ARG A 827 52.33 -40.36 9.63
N TRP A 828 51.90 -39.56 8.69
CA TRP A 828 50.45 -39.27 8.45
C TRP A 828 49.77 -40.28 7.54
N GLY A 829 50.52 -41.22 6.93
CA GLY A 829 49.97 -42.18 5.96
C GLY A 829 49.59 -41.55 4.62
N LEU A 830 50.28 -40.46 4.24
CA LEU A 830 50.00 -39.67 3.03
C LEU A 830 51.13 -39.86 1.98
N GLU A 831 51.68 -41.06 1.86
CA GLU A 831 52.76 -41.35 0.92
C GLU A 831 52.42 -41.04 -0.53
N GLU A 832 51.15 -41.16 -0.91
CA GLU A 832 50.66 -40.88 -2.26
C GLU A 832 50.83 -39.41 -2.63
N SER A 833 50.70 -38.49 -1.66
CA SER A 833 50.88 -37.07 -1.86
C SER A 833 52.35 -36.64 -1.89
N SER A 834 53.32 -37.52 -1.64
CA SER A 834 54.76 -37.24 -1.48
C SER A 834 55.32 -36.55 -2.72
N PHE A 835 55.08 -37.07 -3.91
CA PHE A 835 55.64 -36.48 -5.14
C PHE A 835 55.17 -35.05 -5.39
N ALA A 836 53.89 -34.76 -5.28
CA ALA A 836 53.33 -33.43 -5.45
C ALA A 836 53.89 -32.46 -4.39
N THR A 837 53.88 -32.91 -3.11
CA THR A 837 54.37 -32.14 -1.97
C THR A 837 55.85 -31.80 -2.10
N GLU A 838 56.69 -32.79 -2.47
CA GLU A 838 58.13 -32.60 -2.66
C GLU A 838 58.41 -31.52 -3.72
N LEU A 839 57.69 -31.58 -4.85
CA LEU A 839 57.87 -30.60 -5.91
C LEU A 839 57.40 -29.21 -5.52
N LEU A 840 56.21 -29.10 -4.88
CA LEU A 840 55.64 -27.87 -4.35
C LEU A 840 56.60 -27.19 -3.34
N LEU A 841 57.07 -27.94 -2.36
CA LEU A 841 58.00 -27.43 -1.36
C LEU A 841 59.32 -27.01 -1.98
N SER A 842 59.82 -27.77 -2.96
CA SER A 842 61.07 -27.41 -3.67
C SER A 842 60.93 -26.05 -4.33
N GLU A 843 59.84 -25.80 -5.04
CA GLU A 843 59.60 -24.53 -5.75
C GLU A 843 59.32 -23.39 -4.78
N LEU A 844 58.44 -23.61 -3.80
CA LEU A 844 58.03 -22.55 -2.86
C LEU A 844 59.16 -22.16 -1.94
N VAL A 845 59.90 -23.10 -1.35
CA VAL A 845 61.05 -22.83 -0.46
C VAL A 845 62.22 -22.20 -1.21
N THR A 846 62.52 -22.66 -2.44
CA THR A 846 63.52 -22.04 -3.27
C THR A 846 63.17 -20.61 -3.62
N ASN A 847 61.92 -20.31 -3.88
CA ASN A 847 61.41 -18.97 -4.12
C ASN A 847 61.53 -18.09 -2.86
N GLY A 848 61.14 -18.63 -1.70
CA GLY A 848 61.29 -17.94 -0.40
C GLY A 848 62.75 -17.60 -0.09
N ILE A 849 63.67 -18.51 -0.29
CA ILE A 849 65.11 -18.27 -0.09
C ILE A 849 65.63 -17.24 -1.10
N ARG A 850 65.28 -17.37 -2.35
CA ARG A 850 65.81 -16.50 -3.45
C ARG A 850 65.29 -15.08 -3.40
N TYR A 851 64.04 -14.90 -2.98
CA TYR A 851 63.34 -13.62 -3.06
C TYR A 851 62.87 -13.08 -1.68
N GLY A 852 63.09 -13.82 -0.60
CA GLY A 852 62.64 -13.51 0.76
C GLY A 852 63.47 -12.53 1.55
N GLY A 853 64.51 -11.88 0.93
CA GLY A 853 65.31 -10.85 1.60
C GLY A 853 66.45 -11.34 2.48
N GLY A 854 66.73 -12.65 2.52
CA GLY A 854 67.88 -13.21 3.29
C GLY A 854 67.55 -13.58 4.75
N GLU A 855 66.35 -13.40 5.22
CA GLU A 855 65.82 -13.85 6.50
C GLU A 855 65.47 -15.33 6.46
N PRO A 856 65.37 -16.03 7.61
CA PRO A 856 64.95 -17.43 7.67
C PRO A 856 63.55 -17.64 7.03
N VAL A 857 63.42 -18.75 6.31
CA VAL A 857 62.16 -19.17 5.70
C VAL A 857 61.49 -20.18 6.63
N ARG A 858 60.23 -19.91 6.96
CA ARG A 858 59.42 -20.89 7.73
C ARG A 858 58.53 -21.69 6.80
N VAL A 859 58.50 -23.01 6.99
CA VAL A 859 57.69 -23.96 6.22
C VAL A 859 56.74 -24.65 7.19
N ARG A 860 55.47 -24.76 6.79
CA ARG A 860 54.43 -25.42 7.56
C ARG A 860 53.64 -26.38 6.65
N LEU A 861 53.43 -27.57 7.10
CA LEU A 861 52.48 -28.55 6.54
C LEU A 861 51.33 -28.70 7.49
N ILE A 862 50.09 -28.69 6.95
CA ILE A 862 48.89 -28.92 7.73
C ILE A 862 48.09 -30.04 7.06
N HIS A 863 47.82 -31.08 7.83
CA HIS A 863 46.97 -32.20 7.43
C HIS A 863 45.52 -31.94 7.89
N ASP A 864 44.67 -31.53 6.97
CA ASP A 864 43.24 -31.33 7.22
C ASP A 864 42.45 -32.16 6.17
N ARG A 865 41.40 -31.59 5.54
CA ARG A 865 40.67 -32.18 4.41
C ARG A 865 41.53 -32.21 3.15
N THR A 866 42.49 -31.31 3.07
CA THR A 866 43.53 -31.20 2.07
C THR A 866 44.90 -31.20 2.78
N LEU A 867 45.97 -31.44 2.04
CA LEU A 867 47.29 -31.20 2.53
C LEU A 867 47.69 -29.76 2.15
N ILE A 868 47.94 -28.94 3.15
CA ILE A 868 48.25 -27.53 2.94
C ILE A 868 49.76 -27.35 3.17
N CYS A 869 50.44 -26.77 2.17
CA CYS A 869 51.84 -26.38 2.23
C CYS A 869 51.95 -24.86 2.34
N GLU A 870 52.50 -24.32 3.38
CA GLU A 870 52.72 -22.88 3.56
C GLU A 870 54.22 -22.60 3.69
N VAL A 871 54.68 -21.56 2.96
CA VAL A 871 56.03 -21.09 3.01
C VAL A 871 56.01 -19.58 3.29
N TYR A 872 56.55 -19.21 4.45
CA TYR A 872 56.68 -17.82 4.88
C TYR A 872 58.06 -17.27 4.53
N ASP A 873 58.06 -16.07 3.97
CA ASP A 873 59.29 -15.26 3.77
C ASP A 873 59.06 -13.80 4.16
N ALA A 874 60.13 -13.08 4.50
CA ALA A 874 60.06 -11.70 5.00
C ALA A 874 59.88 -10.64 3.89
N SER A 875 59.65 -11.02 2.62
CA SER A 875 59.48 -10.07 1.51
C SER A 875 58.03 -9.76 1.26
N ASN A 876 57.66 -8.50 1.09
CA ASN A 876 56.32 -8.04 0.71
C ASN A 876 56.10 -7.96 -0.80
N THR A 877 57.06 -8.50 -1.60
CA THR A 877 56.97 -8.46 -3.07
C THR A 877 56.03 -9.55 -3.56
N ALA A 878 55.02 -9.17 -4.32
CA ALA A 878 54.04 -10.11 -4.91
C ALA A 878 54.73 -11.11 -5.85
N PRO A 879 54.54 -12.42 -5.68
CA PRO A 879 55.00 -13.39 -6.67
C PRO A 879 54.26 -13.18 -8.00
N ARG A 880 55.00 -13.20 -9.11
CA ARG A 880 54.44 -13.05 -10.46
C ARG A 880 54.68 -14.32 -11.27
N MET A 881 53.59 -14.92 -11.70
CA MET A 881 53.65 -15.99 -12.68
C MET A 881 54.14 -15.42 -14.02
N ARG A 882 55.25 -16.01 -14.56
CA ARG A 882 55.76 -15.66 -15.90
C ARG A 882 55.58 -16.85 -16.83
N GLN A 883 55.16 -16.58 -18.06
CA GLN A 883 55.29 -17.56 -19.11
C GLN A 883 56.75 -17.64 -19.49
N ALA A 884 57.46 -18.66 -18.97
CA ALA A 884 58.89 -18.90 -19.38
C ALA A 884 58.89 -19.45 -20.80
N ALA A 885 59.78 -18.91 -21.64
CA ALA A 885 60.06 -19.50 -22.95
C ALA A 885 60.75 -20.87 -22.77
N ASN A 886 60.65 -21.76 -23.77
CA ASN A 886 61.22 -23.10 -23.68
C ASN A 886 62.74 -23.13 -23.44
N THR A 887 63.43 -21.98 -23.56
CA THR A 887 64.88 -21.79 -23.34
C THR A 887 65.26 -21.20 -21.98
N ASP A 888 64.27 -20.80 -21.17
CA ASP A 888 64.57 -20.18 -19.88
C ASP A 888 64.84 -21.26 -18.82
N GLU A 889 65.97 -21.19 -18.16
CA GLU A 889 66.33 -22.04 -17.00
C GLU A 889 65.63 -21.67 -15.67
N GLY A 890 64.75 -20.62 -15.66
CA GLY A 890 64.03 -20.17 -14.49
C GLY A 890 62.68 -19.63 -14.83
N GLY A 891 61.78 -19.55 -13.84
CA GLY A 891 60.44 -18.92 -13.96
C GLY A 891 59.26 -19.90 -14.18
N ARG A 892 59.54 -21.22 -14.10
CA ARG A 892 58.49 -22.28 -14.22
C ARG A 892 57.91 -22.71 -12.87
N GLY A 893 58.52 -22.30 -11.75
CA GLY A 893 58.15 -22.82 -10.43
C GLY A 893 56.69 -22.57 -10.04
N LEU A 894 56.23 -21.32 -10.13
CA LEU A 894 54.85 -21.02 -9.83
C LEU A 894 53.83 -21.63 -10.83
N PHE A 895 54.25 -21.84 -12.07
CA PHE A 895 53.41 -22.57 -13.03
C PHE A 895 53.25 -24.05 -12.64
N LEU A 896 54.31 -24.69 -12.14
CA LEU A 896 54.28 -26.06 -11.61
C LEU A 896 53.40 -26.11 -10.37
N VAL A 897 53.50 -25.15 -9.47
CA VAL A 897 52.63 -25.01 -8.28
C VAL A 897 51.17 -24.94 -8.72
N ALA A 898 50.85 -24.10 -9.69
CA ALA A 898 49.48 -23.95 -10.23
C ALA A 898 48.94 -25.21 -10.93
N GLN A 899 49.82 -26.10 -11.40
CA GLN A 899 49.41 -27.37 -12.04
C GLN A 899 49.17 -28.50 -11.05
N LEU A 900 49.87 -28.50 -9.93
CA LEU A 900 49.88 -29.57 -8.91
C LEU A 900 48.91 -29.26 -7.77
N ALA A 901 48.74 -28.01 -7.45
CA ALA A 901 47.83 -27.61 -6.36
C ALA A 901 46.37 -27.50 -6.84
N GLN A 902 45.45 -27.90 -6.01
CA GLN A 902 44.02 -27.66 -6.16
C GLN A 902 43.73 -26.15 -6.06
N ALA A 903 44.38 -25.47 -5.10
CA ALA A 903 44.35 -24.04 -4.91
C ALA A 903 45.75 -23.57 -4.45
N TRP A 904 46.14 -22.36 -4.78
CA TRP A 904 47.34 -21.73 -4.28
C TRP A 904 47.16 -20.20 -4.26
N GLY A 905 47.93 -19.53 -3.45
CA GLY A 905 47.85 -18.09 -3.33
C GLY A 905 48.95 -17.49 -2.47
N THR A 906 48.81 -16.18 -2.20
CA THR A 906 49.73 -15.43 -1.37
C THR A 906 48.93 -14.63 -0.34
N ARG A 907 49.30 -14.75 0.93
CA ARG A 907 48.82 -13.95 2.03
C ARG A 907 49.91 -13.04 2.54
N TYR A 908 49.57 -11.78 2.70
CA TYR A 908 50.49 -10.80 3.27
C TYR A 908 50.32 -10.74 4.79
N THR A 909 51.41 -10.58 5.49
CA THR A 909 51.49 -10.38 6.94
C THR A 909 52.29 -9.15 7.26
N PRO A 910 52.20 -8.57 8.46
CA PRO A 910 53.02 -7.39 8.82
C PRO A 910 54.53 -7.60 8.62
N ASP A 911 55.00 -8.81 8.76
CA ASP A 911 56.44 -9.15 8.74
C ASP A 911 56.87 -9.80 7.41
N GLY A 912 56.01 -9.93 6.40
CA GLY A 912 56.33 -10.57 5.14
C GLY A 912 55.13 -11.16 4.43
N LYS A 913 55.32 -12.31 3.78
CA LYS A 913 54.20 -13.02 3.10
C LYS A 913 54.26 -14.52 3.33
N VAL A 914 53.12 -15.15 3.19
CA VAL A 914 52.98 -16.61 3.13
C VAL A 914 52.50 -16.97 1.70
N ILE A 915 53.25 -17.82 1.02
CA ILE A 915 52.81 -18.48 -0.19
C ILE A 915 52.31 -19.84 0.23
N TRP A 916 51.09 -20.16 -0.13
CA TRP A 916 50.42 -21.42 0.24
C TRP A 916 49.97 -22.17 -0.99
N ALA A 917 49.87 -23.47 -0.86
CA ALA A 917 49.35 -24.38 -1.85
C ALA A 917 48.59 -25.52 -1.15
N GLU A 918 47.44 -25.88 -1.68
CA GLU A 918 46.57 -26.97 -1.18
C GLU A 918 46.55 -28.09 -2.18
N CYS A 919 46.80 -29.32 -1.69
CA CYS A 919 46.70 -30.55 -2.46
C CYS A 919 45.49 -31.38 -2.02
N ALA A 920 44.74 -31.88 -2.98
CA ALA A 920 43.69 -32.82 -2.68
C ALA A 920 44.31 -34.09 -2.07
N LEU A 921 43.68 -34.62 -1.02
CA LEU A 921 43.96 -35.94 -0.50
C LEU A 921 42.99 -36.88 -1.16
N ASP A 922 43.52 -37.89 -1.87
CA ASP A 922 42.64 -38.92 -2.42
C ASP A 922 41.82 -39.55 -1.29
N ALA A 923 40.49 -39.63 -1.48
CA ALA A 923 39.62 -40.24 -0.49
C ALA A 923 40.00 -41.71 -0.32
N ALA A 924 40.57 -42.09 0.86
CA ALA A 924 40.91 -43.42 1.22
C ALA A 924 39.69 -44.36 1.29
#